data_6c9526a4a374f8fc58eb8a4587664841
#
_entry.id   6c9526a4a374f8fc58eb8a4587664841
#
_cell.length_a   1.000
_cell.length_b   1.000
_cell.length_c   1.000
_cell.angle_alpha   90.00
_cell.angle_beta   90.00
_cell.angle_gamma   90.00
#
_symmetry.space_group_name_H-M   'P 1'
#
loop_
_entity.id
_entity.type
_entity.pdbx_description
1 polymer ?
#
loop_
_entity_poly.entity_id
_entity_poly.type
_entity_poly.pdbx_seq_one_letter_code
_entity_poly.pdbx_strand_id
1 'polypeptide(L)'
;MGRVWPLTGRVEELRLIDQATWQGGGPKGVVLAGASGVGKTRLAQEILARAGRRGMATRWVAATTSARGLPLGAFAGLLGTVGDDPARLLRQGIDSLLAGTGRAGVMVGVDDAHLLDEVSALLVHQLVLHKAVTMIVTMRTREPAPDAVSALWKDGHLTRLEVQPLSVPETGALLEAVLDGPVDSASIVRMSALTRGNALYLRHLVDGELESGRLHSVGGVWRWPGGVTVSPGLTELVEARMGRLSEQVRNVVDVLALGEPLGAGLLTELTDAAAVEEAEARGLVSVERDGPALRARLTHPLYGEVRRAGMGMLRARRLRGHIATALANTGGGDADDTLRRAVLSLDSDLEPDPVLLTEAAGRAVQLCDLYLAERIGRAAVAAGGGFQAQMTVVSAVGGLGRHPDIKAEMAALTALASNAAELVRATVNQVLHLALLAGRPDEAEAVLETAEKRVSADADRVHLTAVRAYLESCLGRPERAVQAAATALAEPELPDESVVLASCGMVAAFATLGRVDELNQAAARGHTAAARSTELAFLRVPLAGWHMLGLRLAGHLCEALTVALECREASNGLAFGTELSSAVVGDAELARGQVNVALRLLREARVGMEGPGNAGGFLYFCLFSTTRALAVSGDVAGARRALAELWDAWHPALLILEPEMLLTRAWVAAAEGVVSEAVRLAHEAAEVAAARGQLAHEVLALHTAVCFGDGSVAGRLADLATRVAGPRAPAAAAQAAALAADDGDALRAASIQLEQMGDLLAAADAAAQAAVAHTRRDQKTVSTAASARAHRLAEACDGARTPALTAAARPLPLTTREREVVTLAAHSLSNREIADRLVVSVRTVEGHLYRAGAKLGTSNRAELAALIHHG
;
A
#
# COMPACT_ATOMS: atom_id res chain seq x y z
N MET A 1 -25.87 -12.82 11.90
CA MET A 1 -24.98 -13.99 12.07
C MET A 1 -23.57 -13.48 12.31
N GLY A 2 -22.95 -13.79 13.44
CA GLY A 2 -21.59 -13.31 13.75
C GLY A 2 -20.58 -13.88 12.76
N ARG A 3 -19.67 -13.03 12.27
CA ARG A 3 -18.57 -13.43 11.39
C ARG A 3 -17.70 -14.49 12.06
N VAL A 4 -17.28 -15.48 11.30
CA VAL A 4 -16.34 -16.50 11.79
C VAL A 4 -14.93 -15.93 11.71
N TRP A 5 -14.30 -15.76 12.86
CA TRP A 5 -12.90 -15.33 12.95
C TRP A 5 -11.98 -16.54 12.83
N PRO A 6 -11.24 -16.71 11.73
CA PRO A 6 -10.33 -17.84 11.56
C PRO A 6 -9.10 -17.70 12.45
N LEU A 7 -8.42 -18.83 12.72
CA LEU A 7 -7.09 -18.78 13.30
C LEU A 7 -6.07 -18.55 12.18
N THR A 8 -5.51 -17.35 12.11
CA THR A 8 -4.56 -16.92 11.08
C THR A 8 -3.29 -16.41 11.73
N GLY A 9 -2.14 -16.53 11.07
CA GLY A 9 -0.88 -15.95 11.55
C GLY A 9 -0.18 -16.71 12.68
N ARG A 10 -0.56 -17.97 12.99
CA ARG A 10 -0.02 -18.75 14.10
C ARG A 10 0.72 -20.03 13.65
N VAL A 11 1.38 -19.94 12.51
CA VAL A 11 2.03 -21.10 11.88
C VAL A 11 3.19 -21.62 12.72
N GLU A 12 3.99 -20.73 13.29
CA GLU A 12 5.16 -21.08 14.09
C GLU A 12 4.75 -21.68 15.45
N GLU A 13 3.79 -21.04 16.13
CA GLU A 13 3.25 -21.57 17.38
C GLU A 13 2.63 -22.95 17.18
N LEU A 14 1.84 -23.13 16.13
CA LEU A 14 1.24 -24.43 15.82
C LEU A 14 2.31 -25.50 15.53
N ARG A 15 3.39 -25.15 14.84
CA ARG A 15 4.52 -26.06 14.59
C ARG A 15 5.22 -26.47 15.88
N LEU A 16 5.52 -25.50 16.76
CA LEU A 16 6.13 -25.77 18.06
C LEU A 16 5.24 -26.66 18.96
N ILE A 17 3.95 -26.39 18.95
CA ILE A 17 2.97 -27.16 19.68
C ILE A 17 2.87 -28.59 19.12
N ASP A 18 2.83 -28.74 17.79
CA ASP A 18 2.81 -30.06 17.16
C ASP A 18 4.09 -30.87 17.51
N GLN A 19 5.25 -30.24 17.60
CA GLN A 19 6.48 -30.87 18.07
C GLN A 19 6.37 -31.32 19.54
N ALA A 20 5.89 -30.46 20.43
CA ALA A 20 5.78 -30.77 21.87
C ALA A 20 4.68 -31.77 22.19
N THR A 21 3.66 -31.90 21.35
CA THR A 21 2.53 -32.80 21.61
C THR A 21 2.61 -34.14 20.87
N TRP A 22 3.20 -34.17 19.66
CA TRP A 22 3.12 -35.33 18.76
C TRP A 22 4.48 -35.97 18.44
N GLN A 23 5.60 -35.26 18.58
CA GLN A 23 6.92 -35.74 18.19
C GLN A 23 7.83 -35.95 19.42
N GLY A 24 8.12 -37.19 19.77
CA GLY A 24 9.20 -37.57 20.69
C GLY A 24 8.82 -38.00 22.09
N GLY A 25 9.79 -38.55 22.85
CA GLY A 25 9.68 -39.00 24.24
C GLY A 25 9.72 -37.90 25.31
N GLY A 26 9.46 -36.60 24.91
CA GLY A 26 9.47 -35.43 25.76
C GLY A 26 8.15 -35.15 26.49
N PRO A 27 7.97 -33.93 27.04
CA PRO A 27 6.74 -33.46 27.69
C PRO A 27 5.52 -33.66 26.79
N LYS A 28 4.43 -34.24 27.32
CA LYS A 28 3.20 -34.43 26.55
C LYS A 28 2.25 -33.24 26.71
N GLY A 29 2.61 -32.11 26.15
CA GLY A 29 1.73 -30.97 26.11
C GLY A 29 2.43 -29.62 26.33
N VAL A 30 1.63 -28.57 26.35
CA VAL A 30 2.11 -27.18 26.37
C VAL A 30 1.34 -26.30 27.36
N VAL A 31 2.04 -25.31 27.91
CA VAL A 31 1.44 -24.17 28.61
C VAL A 31 1.50 -22.96 27.70
N LEU A 32 0.36 -22.47 27.27
CA LEU A 32 0.20 -21.25 26.47
C LEU A 32 0.08 -20.07 27.42
N ALA A 33 1.15 -19.32 27.61
CA ALA A 33 1.18 -18.11 28.42
C ALA A 33 1.06 -16.88 27.52
N GLY A 34 0.62 -15.73 28.07
CA GLY A 34 0.54 -14.48 27.31
C GLY A 34 -0.50 -13.51 27.85
N ALA A 35 -0.52 -12.28 27.33
CA ALA A 35 -1.46 -11.24 27.72
C ALA A 35 -2.93 -11.63 27.45
N SER A 36 -3.86 -10.95 28.10
CA SER A 36 -5.29 -11.14 27.84
C SER A 36 -5.63 -10.73 26.41
N GLY A 37 -6.45 -11.53 25.69
CA GLY A 37 -6.93 -11.20 24.35
C GLY A 37 -6.00 -11.53 23.18
N VAL A 38 -4.78 -12.08 23.41
CA VAL A 38 -3.83 -12.45 22.33
C VAL A 38 -4.21 -13.72 21.56
N GLY A 39 -5.27 -14.44 21.98
CA GLY A 39 -5.80 -15.59 21.26
C GLY A 39 -5.40 -16.97 21.83
N LYS A 40 -4.90 -17.07 23.08
CA LYS A 40 -4.50 -18.32 23.74
C LYS A 40 -5.60 -19.38 23.72
N THR A 41 -6.79 -19.01 24.18
CA THR A 41 -7.97 -19.89 24.23
C THR A 41 -8.33 -20.41 22.84
N ARG A 42 -8.31 -19.54 21.82
CA ARG A 42 -8.60 -19.93 20.44
C ARG A 42 -7.57 -20.90 19.88
N LEU A 43 -6.28 -20.65 20.18
CA LEU A 43 -5.19 -21.53 19.79
C LEU A 43 -5.33 -22.92 20.46
N ALA A 44 -5.61 -22.96 21.77
CA ALA A 44 -5.86 -24.19 22.51
C ALA A 44 -7.04 -24.99 21.93
N GLN A 45 -8.16 -24.35 21.63
CA GLN A 45 -9.32 -24.99 21.01
C GLN A 45 -9.01 -25.56 19.63
N GLU A 46 -8.22 -24.87 18.80
CA GLU A 46 -7.82 -25.41 17.49
C GLU A 46 -6.96 -26.68 17.63
N ILE A 47 -6.07 -26.71 18.63
CA ILE A 47 -5.23 -27.87 18.88
C ILE A 47 -6.10 -29.04 19.35
N LEU A 48 -7.06 -28.81 20.22
CA LEU A 48 -8.02 -29.84 20.60
C LEU A 48 -8.82 -30.36 19.40
N ALA A 49 -9.29 -29.46 18.53
CA ALA A 49 -9.97 -29.83 17.30
C ALA A 49 -9.09 -30.72 16.40
N ARG A 50 -7.79 -30.39 16.28
CA ARG A 50 -6.81 -31.22 15.55
C ARG A 50 -6.62 -32.61 16.19
N ALA A 51 -6.57 -32.66 17.54
CA ALA A 51 -6.49 -33.90 18.26
C ALA A 51 -7.73 -34.80 18.04
N GLY A 52 -8.92 -34.20 18.06
CA GLY A 52 -10.17 -34.89 17.75
C GLY A 52 -10.18 -35.47 16.31
N ARG A 53 -9.69 -34.71 15.33
CA ARG A 53 -9.53 -35.19 13.94
C ARG A 53 -8.54 -36.37 13.81
N ARG A 54 -7.61 -36.50 14.76
CA ARG A 54 -6.65 -37.62 14.85
C ARG A 54 -7.19 -38.79 15.70
N GLY A 55 -8.47 -38.75 16.10
CA GLY A 55 -9.14 -39.82 16.84
C GLY A 55 -8.89 -39.84 18.33
N MET A 56 -8.28 -38.79 18.93
CA MET A 56 -8.13 -38.64 20.38
C MET A 56 -9.45 -38.22 21.02
N ALA A 57 -9.73 -38.67 22.22
CA ALA A 57 -10.78 -38.06 23.05
C ALA A 57 -10.33 -36.66 23.51
N THR A 58 -11.20 -35.71 23.44
CA THR A 58 -10.89 -34.34 23.88
C THR A 58 -11.79 -33.90 25.04
N ARG A 59 -11.20 -33.18 25.99
CA ARG A 59 -11.91 -32.57 27.12
C ARG A 59 -11.53 -31.13 27.25
N TRP A 60 -12.48 -30.25 27.55
CA TRP A 60 -12.27 -28.83 27.78
C TRP A 60 -12.76 -28.45 29.17
N VAL A 61 -11.92 -27.76 29.91
CA VAL A 61 -12.18 -27.22 31.25
C VAL A 61 -11.85 -25.75 31.24
N ALA A 62 -12.77 -24.91 31.66
CA ALA A 62 -12.54 -23.45 31.80
C ALA A 62 -12.58 -23.07 33.28
N ALA A 63 -11.47 -22.60 33.82
CA ALA A 63 -11.42 -22.06 35.15
C ALA A 63 -12.04 -20.64 35.18
N THR A 64 -12.82 -20.36 36.22
CA THR A 64 -13.45 -19.06 36.42
C THR A 64 -13.25 -18.59 37.86
N THR A 65 -13.29 -17.24 38.06
CA THR A 65 -13.16 -16.65 39.40
C THR A 65 -14.25 -17.18 40.38
N SER A 66 -15.46 -17.44 39.88
CA SER A 66 -16.56 -17.99 40.65
C SER A 66 -16.37 -19.45 41.08
N ALA A 67 -15.73 -20.23 40.21
CA ALA A 67 -15.43 -21.66 40.50
C ALA A 67 -14.25 -21.83 41.46
N ARG A 68 -13.36 -20.81 41.56
CA ARG A 68 -12.16 -20.86 42.41
C ARG A 68 -12.43 -21.09 43.91
N GLY A 69 -13.62 -20.71 44.38
CA GLY A 69 -14.02 -20.93 45.78
C GLY A 69 -14.49 -22.36 46.14
N LEU A 70 -14.61 -23.24 45.12
CA LEU A 70 -15.12 -24.60 45.27
C LEU A 70 -14.04 -25.63 44.95
N PRO A 71 -13.75 -26.61 45.82
CA PRO A 71 -12.85 -27.69 45.48
C PRO A 71 -13.30 -28.43 44.22
N LEU A 72 -12.41 -28.58 43.22
CA LEU A 72 -12.70 -29.07 41.88
C LEU A 72 -13.79 -28.30 41.13
N GLY A 73 -14.01 -27.03 41.46
CA GLY A 73 -15.07 -26.22 40.88
C GLY A 73 -14.98 -26.08 39.37
N ALA A 74 -13.76 -26.00 38.81
CA ALA A 74 -13.54 -25.95 37.36
C ALA A 74 -13.93 -27.27 36.65
N PHE A 75 -13.91 -28.39 37.34
CA PHE A 75 -14.21 -29.72 36.82
C PHE A 75 -15.63 -30.21 37.16
N ALA A 76 -16.44 -29.44 37.89
CA ALA A 76 -17.77 -29.83 38.36
C ALA A 76 -18.69 -30.37 37.27
N GLY A 77 -18.60 -29.82 36.03
CA GLY A 77 -19.38 -30.30 34.86
C GLY A 77 -18.97 -31.67 34.31
N LEU A 78 -17.80 -32.17 34.72
CA LEU A 78 -17.25 -33.45 34.29
C LEU A 78 -17.34 -34.52 35.40
N LEU A 79 -17.55 -34.08 36.64
CA LEU A 79 -17.66 -34.91 37.83
C LEU A 79 -19.14 -35.10 38.16
N GLY A 80 -19.54 -36.31 38.49
CA GLY A 80 -20.85 -36.58 39.07
C GLY A 80 -20.99 -36.02 40.50
N THR A 81 -21.83 -36.59 41.36
CA THR A 81 -22.02 -36.17 42.75
C THR A 81 -20.70 -36.15 43.53
N VAL A 82 -20.36 -34.98 44.09
CA VAL A 82 -19.11 -34.68 44.81
C VAL A 82 -19.21 -35.14 46.26
N GLY A 83 -18.25 -35.94 46.74
CA GLY A 83 -18.12 -36.31 48.17
C GLY A 83 -17.13 -35.38 48.88
N ASP A 84 -17.06 -35.46 50.25
CA ASP A 84 -16.28 -34.53 51.10
C ASP A 84 -14.78 -34.90 51.25
N ASP A 85 -14.33 -36.06 50.73
CA ASP A 85 -12.94 -36.53 50.86
C ASP A 85 -12.07 -36.10 49.67
N PRO A 86 -11.07 -35.20 49.86
CA PRO A 86 -10.22 -34.71 48.78
C PRO A 86 -9.48 -35.81 47.99
N ALA A 87 -9.00 -36.85 48.64
CA ALA A 87 -8.29 -37.93 47.97
C ALA A 87 -9.22 -38.79 47.09
N ARG A 88 -10.47 -38.92 47.48
CA ARG A 88 -11.50 -39.60 46.70
C ARG A 88 -11.95 -38.75 45.51
N LEU A 89 -12.06 -37.44 45.70
CA LEU A 89 -12.37 -36.48 44.66
C LEU A 89 -11.30 -36.45 43.55
N LEU A 90 -10.02 -36.49 43.91
CA LEU A 90 -8.93 -36.54 42.94
C LEU A 90 -9.00 -37.84 42.09
N ARG A 91 -9.25 -38.99 42.72
CA ARG A 91 -9.39 -40.27 41.99
C ARG A 91 -10.58 -40.23 41.03
N GLN A 92 -11.74 -39.78 41.51
CA GLN A 92 -12.92 -39.63 40.67
C GLN A 92 -12.68 -38.68 39.49
N GLY A 93 -11.93 -37.58 39.70
CA GLY A 93 -11.53 -36.65 38.67
C GLY A 93 -10.68 -37.30 37.59
N ILE A 94 -9.67 -38.09 38.00
CA ILE A 94 -8.82 -38.83 37.08
C ILE A 94 -9.65 -39.84 36.29
N ASP A 95 -10.47 -40.65 36.95
CA ASP A 95 -11.30 -41.69 36.33
C ASP A 95 -12.29 -41.08 35.33
N SER A 96 -12.93 -39.97 35.67
CA SER A 96 -13.89 -39.27 34.80
C SER A 96 -13.23 -38.70 33.53
N LEU A 97 -12.04 -38.14 33.68
CA LEU A 97 -11.30 -37.58 32.54
C LEU A 97 -10.77 -38.68 31.61
N LEU A 98 -10.44 -39.84 32.17
CA LEU A 98 -9.96 -41.00 31.41
C LEU A 98 -11.10 -41.92 30.94
N ALA A 99 -12.34 -41.70 31.37
CA ALA A 99 -13.49 -42.51 30.95
C ALA A 99 -13.72 -42.41 29.42
N GLY A 100 -13.94 -43.55 28.78
CA GLY A 100 -14.21 -43.61 27.33
C GLY A 100 -13.00 -43.39 26.41
N THR A 101 -11.79 -43.55 26.96
CA THR A 101 -10.55 -43.37 26.16
C THR A 101 -10.27 -44.62 25.34
N GLY A 102 -10.23 -44.44 24.00
CA GLY A 102 -9.73 -45.43 23.06
C GLY A 102 -8.20 -45.53 23.04
N ARG A 103 -7.65 -46.37 22.15
CA ARG A 103 -6.19 -46.55 21.98
C ARG A 103 -5.42 -45.25 21.62
N ALA A 104 -6.10 -44.23 21.12
CA ALA A 104 -5.48 -42.97 20.70
C ALA A 104 -5.19 -41.99 21.85
N GLY A 105 -5.66 -42.26 23.08
CA GLY A 105 -5.45 -41.42 24.27
C GLY A 105 -6.41 -40.22 24.38
N VAL A 106 -6.15 -39.37 25.39
CA VAL A 106 -6.99 -38.21 25.73
C VAL A 106 -6.15 -36.91 25.64
N MET A 107 -6.72 -35.86 25.08
CA MET A 107 -6.18 -34.51 25.19
C MET A 107 -7.11 -33.64 26.05
N VAL A 108 -6.54 -33.03 27.08
CA VAL A 108 -7.27 -32.15 28.01
C VAL A 108 -6.79 -30.72 27.83
N GLY A 109 -7.71 -29.81 27.53
CA GLY A 109 -7.49 -28.39 27.55
C GLY A 109 -8.00 -27.74 28.84
N VAL A 110 -7.15 -26.98 29.51
CA VAL A 110 -7.48 -26.22 30.71
C VAL A 110 -7.28 -24.74 30.42
N ASP A 111 -8.38 -23.99 30.35
CA ASP A 111 -8.35 -22.55 30.06
C ASP A 111 -8.27 -21.73 31.35
N ASP A 112 -7.50 -20.64 31.30
CA ASP A 112 -7.28 -19.72 32.41
C ASP A 112 -6.84 -20.42 33.72
N ALA A 113 -5.89 -21.35 33.63
CA ALA A 113 -5.46 -22.19 34.75
C ALA A 113 -4.95 -21.43 36.00
N HIS A 114 -4.60 -20.14 35.86
CA HIS A 114 -4.29 -19.26 37.00
C HIS A 114 -5.49 -19.01 37.94
N LEU A 115 -6.70 -19.28 37.46
CA LEU A 115 -7.96 -19.19 38.23
C LEU A 115 -8.39 -20.51 38.89
N LEU A 116 -7.61 -21.60 38.76
CA LEU A 116 -7.93 -22.87 39.40
C LEU A 116 -7.85 -22.76 40.93
N ASP A 117 -8.71 -23.50 41.61
CA ASP A 117 -8.57 -23.81 43.02
C ASP A 117 -7.40 -24.77 43.24
N GLU A 118 -6.90 -24.90 44.50
CA GLU A 118 -5.74 -25.72 44.79
C GLU A 118 -5.95 -27.21 44.47
N VAL A 119 -7.16 -27.75 44.68
CA VAL A 119 -7.47 -29.16 44.38
C VAL A 119 -7.54 -29.40 42.86
N SER A 120 -8.15 -28.48 42.11
CA SER A 120 -8.15 -28.53 40.66
C SER A 120 -6.73 -28.42 40.08
N ALA A 121 -5.91 -27.53 40.63
CA ALA A 121 -4.51 -27.38 40.25
C ALA A 121 -3.70 -28.67 40.50
N LEU A 122 -3.90 -29.30 41.67
CA LEU A 122 -3.27 -30.58 42.00
C LEU A 122 -3.73 -31.70 41.07
N LEU A 123 -5.02 -31.77 40.71
CA LEU A 123 -5.55 -32.74 39.74
C LEU A 123 -4.84 -32.62 38.38
N VAL A 124 -4.72 -31.39 37.86
CA VAL A 124 -4.02 -31.12 36.60
C VAL A 124 -2.56 -31.57 36.66
N HIS A 125 -1.89 -31.24 37.77
CA HIS A 125 -0.50 -31.59 38.00
C HIS A 125 -0.31 -33.13 38.06
N GLN A 126 -1.16 -33.86 38.77
CA GLN A 126 -1.10 -35.33 38.85
C GLN A 126 -1.34 -36.00 37.49
N LEU A 127 -2.29 -35.52 36.71
CA LEU A 127 -2.56 -36.04 35.36
C LEU A 127 -1.34 -35.92 34.46
N VAL A 128 -0.60 -34.82 34.56
CA VAL A 128 0.63 -34.60 33.77
C VAL A 128 1.78 -35.47 34.28
N LEU A 129 2.00 -35.58 35.61
CA LEU A 129 3.04 -36.42 36.21
C LEU A 129 2.89 -37.89 35.81
N HIS A 130 1.69 -38.40 35.83
CA HIS A 130 1.41 -39.81 35.47
C HIS A 130 1.38 -40.04 33.95
N LYS A 131 1.62 -39.00 33.12
CA LYS A 131 1.54 -39.09 31.66
C LYS A 131 0.22 -39.70 31.17
N ALA A 132 -0.84 -39.52 31.93
CA ALA A 132 -2.13 -40.12 31.65
C ALA A 132 -2.86 -39.43 30.49
N VAL A 133 -2.55 -38.15 30.27
CA VAL A 133 -3.18 -37.32 29.25
C VAL A 133 -2.15 -36.45 28.51
N THR A 134 -2.47 -36.02 27.30
CA THR A 134 -1.78 -34.88 26.66
C THR A 134 -2.47 -33.58 27.11
N MET A 135 -1.72 -32.61 27.63
CA MET A 135 -2.28 -31.47 28.31
C MET A 135 -2.01 -30.18 27.53
N ILE A 136 -3.02 -29.33 27.38
CA ILE A 136 -2.89 -27.94 26.92
C ILE A 136 -3.45 -27.04 27.98
N VAL A 137 -2.61 -26.13 28.49
CA VAL A 137 -2.98 -25.22 29.56
C VAL A 137 -2.85 -23.77 29.04
N THR A 138 -3.86 -22.93 29.26
CA THR A 138 -3.69 -21.50 29.02
C THR A 138 -3.58 -20.75 30.36
N MET A 139 -2.77 -19.69 30.35
CA MET A 139 -2.65 -18.82 31.53
C MET A 139 -2.25 -17.38 31.12
N ARG A 140 -2.46 -16.43 32.03
CA ARG A 140 -1.99 -15.06 31.85
C ARG A 140 -0.61 -14.87 32.45
N THR A 141 0.27 -14.20 31.72
CA THR A 141 1.71 -14.11 32.04
C THR A 141 1.99 -13.33 33.34
N ARG A 142 1.18 -12.38 33.74
CA ARG A 142 1.43 -11.50 34.90
C ARG A 142 0.49 -11.76 36.09
N GLU A 143 -0.33 -12.81 36.02
CA GLU A 143 -1.24 -13.16 37.10
C GLU A 143 -0.67 -14.32 37.92
N PRO A 144 -0.77 -14.28 39.24
CA PRO A 144 -0.31 -15.37 40.10
C PRO A 144 -1.12 -16.63 39.83
N ALA A 145 -0.46 -17.76 39.70
CA ALA A 145 -1.07 -19.05 39.49
C ALA A 145 -0.76 -19.98 40.71
N PRO A 146 -1.61 -20.99 41.00
CA PRO A 146 -1.31 -22.00 42.00
C PRO A 146 0.04 -22.64 41.78
N ASP A 147 0.74 -23.03 42.86
CA ASP A 147 2.08 -23.62 42.78
C ASP A 147 2.11 -24.89 41.95
N ALA A 148 1.10 -25.75 42.05
CA ALA A 148 0.96 -26.97 41.26
C ALA A 148 0.85 -26.66 39.73
N VAL A 149 0.20 -25.58 39.34
CA VAL A 149 0.17 -25.11 37.93
C VAL A 149 1.54 -24.60 37.50
N SER A 150 2.22 -23.82 38.37
CA SER A 150 3.54 -23.28 38.11
C SER A 150 4.61 -24.38 37.95
N ALA A 151 4.53 -25.47 38.70
CA ALA A 151 5.41 -26.62 38.61
C ALA A 151 5.36 -27.32 37.24
N LEU A 152 4.24 -27.26 36.53
CA LEU A 152 4.07 -27.92 35.22
C LEU A 152 5.17 -27.56 34.22
N TRP A 153 5.60 -26.30 34.21
CA TRP A 153 6.66 -25.86 33.28
C TRP A 153 8.01 -25.63 33.96
N LYS A 154 8.04 -25.25 35.27
CA LYS A 154 9.28 -25.08 36.01
C LYS A 154 10.06 -26.37 36.16
N ASP A 155 9.34 -27.49 36.38
CA ASP A 155 9.93 -28.83 36.54
C ASP A 155 10.05 -29.59 35.21
N GLY A 156 9.76 -28.93 34.08
CA GLY A 156 9.95 -29.46 32.74
C GLY A 156 8.92 -30.49 32.31
N HIS A 157 7.77 -30.59 32.98
CA HIS A 157 6.70 -31.52 32.63
C HIS A 157 5.92 -31.12 31.39
N LEU A 158 5.74 -29.82 31.15
CA LEU A 158 5.14 -29.25 29.96
C LEU A 158 6.05 -28.15 29.37
N THR A 159 6.01 -28.03 28.04
CA THR A 159 6.71 -26.94 27.35
C THR A 159 5.92 -25.64 27.50
N ARG A 160 6.55 -24.56 27.98
CA ARG A 160 5.91 -23.25 28.02
C ARG A 160 6.15 -22.50 26.73
N LEU A 161 5.07 -22.00 26.11
CA LEU A 161 5.07 -21.17 24.93
C LEU A 161 4.44 -19.81 25.26
N GLU A 162 5.17 -18.74 25.03
CA GLU A 162 4.68 -17.37 25.21
C GLU A 162 4.00 -16.88 23.93
N VAL A 163 2.67 -16.79 23.94
CA VAL A 163 1.88 -16.32 22.79
C VAL A 163 1.96 -14.80 22.68
N GLN A 164 2.63 -14.35 21.62
CA GLN A 164 2.82 -12.93 21.36
C GLN A 164 1.55 -12.29 20.75
N PRO A 165 1.38 -10.94 20.87
CA PRO A 165 0.41 -10.21 20.05
C PRO A 165 0.66 -10.45 18.56
N LEU A 166 -0.35 -10.23 17.72
CA LEU A 166 -0.20 -10.33 16.28
C LEU A 166 0.73 -9.23 15.74
N SER A 167 1.66 -9.60 14.88
CA SER A 167 2.45 -8.65 14.10
C SER A 167 1.59 -7.94 13.07
N VAL A 168 2.12 -6.88 12.43
CA VAL A 168 1.41 -6.15 11.36
C VAL A 168 1.02 -7.09 10.20
N PRO A 169 1.93 -7.95 9.67
CA PRO A 169 1.56 -8.91 8.62
C PRO A 169 0.48 -9.90 9.05
N GLU A 170 0.55 -10.41 10.29
CA GLU A 170 -0.44 -11.35 10.82
C GLU A 170 -1.80 -10.67 11.05
N THR A 171 -1.80 -9.40 11.47
CA THR A 171 -3.00 -8.57 11.57
C THR A 171 -3.63 -8.41 10.19
N GLY A 172 -2.84 -8.11 9.17
CA GLY A 172 -3.29 -8.02 7.78
C GLY A 172 -3.93 -9.32 7.30
N ALA A 173 -3.23 -10.44 7.43
CA ALA A 173 -3.74 -11.75 7.03
C ALA A 173 -5.05 -12.13 7.75
N LEU A 174 -5.19 -11.77 9.03
CA LEU A 174 -6.43 -11.99 9.78
C LEU A 174 -7.57 -11.11 9.28
N LEU A 175 -7.31 -9.83 9.02
CA LEU A 175 -8.28 -8.89 8.48
C LEU A 175 -8.78 -9.33 7.10
N GLU A 176 -7.88 -9.68 6.19
CA GLU A 176 -8.21 -10.15 4.85
C GLU A 176 -9.06 -11.43 4.89
N ALA A 177 -8.73 -12.35 5.79
CA ALA A 177 -9.49 -13.58 5.97
C ALA A 177 -10.90 -13.37 6.59
N VAL A 178 -11.06 -12.36 7.46
CA VAL A 178 -12.36 -12.00 8.08
C VAL A 178 -13.24 -11.20 7.14
N LEU A 179 -12.64 -10.32 6.33
CA LEU A 179 -13.34 -9.41 5.44
C LEU A 179 -13.58 -9.99 4.04
N ASP A 180 -12.99 -11.17 3.75
CA ASP A 180 -13.06 -11.87 2.46
C ASP A 180 -12.61 -10.98 1.30
N GLY A 181 -11.47 -10.31 1.49
CA GLY A 181 -10.89 -9.44 0.47
C GLY A 181 -9.65 -8.70 0.97
N PRO A 182 -8.88 -8.11 0.05
CA PRO A 182 -7.68 -7.35 0.39
C PRO A 182 -8.03 -6.14 1.24
N VAL A 183 -7.13 -5.78 2.17
CA VAL A 183 -7.22 -4.61 3.04
C VAL A 183 -6.06 -3.67 2.72
N ASP A 184 -6.30 -2.38 2.63
CA ASP A 184 -5.22 -1.43 2.37
C ASP A 184 -4.18 -1.41 3.50
N SER A 185 -2.92 -1.26 3.13
CA SER A 185 -1.78 -1.36 4.06
C SER A 185 -1.85 -0.31 5.17
N ALA A 186 -2.36 0.88 4.90
CA ALA A 186 -2.48 1.95 5.89
C ALA A 186 -3.55 1.60 6.95
N SER A 187 -4.67 0.98 6.56
CA SER A 187 -5.67 0.47 7.50
C SER A 187 -5.12 -0.64 8.39
N ILE A 188 -4.33 -1.57 7.81
CA ILE A 188 -3.68 -2.65 8.57
C ILE A 188 -2.74 -2.06 9.64
N VAL A 189 -1.87 -1.13 9.24
CA VAL A 189 -0.92 -0.49 10.16
C VAL A 189 -1.65 0.27 11.26
N ARG A 190 -2.66 1.07 10.94
CA ARG A 190 -3.45 1.83 11.91
C ARG A 190 -4.19 0.94 12.89
N MET A 191 -4.87 -0.11 12.41
CA MET A 191 -5.59 -1.06 13.28
C MET A 191 -4.63 -1.85 14.17
N SER A 192 -3.49 -2.29 13.62
CA SER A 192 -2.45 -2.98 14.39
C SER A 192 -1.85 -2.09 15.49
N ALA A 193 -1.53 -0.84 15.18
CA ALA A 193 -1.00 0.13 16.15
C ALA A 193 -2.01 0.41 17.27
N LEU A 194 -3.28 0.62 16.92
CA LEU A 194 -4.34 0.93 17.89
C LEU A 194 -4.63 -0.24 18.83
N THR A 195 -4.65 -1.47 18.29
CA THR A 195 -4.94 -2.68 19.08
C THR A 195 -3.68 -3.32 19.68
N ARG A 196 -2.48 -2.82 19.29
CA ARG A 196 -1.18 -3.42 19.61
C ARG A 196 -1.13 -4.92 19.31
N GLY A 197 -1.77 -5.33 18.21
CA GLY A 197 -1.85 -6.73 17.80
C GLY A 197 -2.70 -7.61 18.70
N ASN A 198 -3.52 -7.05 19.59
CA ASN A 198 -4.44 -7.81 20.43
C ASN A 198 -5.67 -8.24 19.63
N ALA A 199 -5.81 -9.54 19.40
CA ALA A 199 -6.86 -10.11 18.55
C ALA A 199 -8.29 -9.81 19.07
N LEU A 200 -8.49 -9.72 20.38
CA LEU A 200 -9.79 -9.43 20.97
C LEU A 200 -10.18 -7.96 20.71
N TYR A 201 -9.25 -7.04 20.93
CA TYR A 201 -9.47 -5.62 20.62
C TYR A 201 -9.67 -5.39 19.13
N LEU A 202 -8.89 -6.08 18.28
CA LEU A 202 -9.06 -6.01 16.84
C LEU A 202 -10.45 -6.45 16.40
N ARG A 203 -10.96 -7.53 16.99
CA ARG A 203 -12.32 -8.01 16.72
C ARG A 203 -13.37 -6.96 17.05
N HIS A 204 -13.35 -6.42 18.28
CA HIS A 204 -14.34 -5.41 18.69
C HIS A 204 -14.24 -4.13 17.87
N LEU A 205 -13.03 -3.73 17.48
CA LEU A 205 -12.81 -2.59 16.59
C LEU A 205 -13.43 -2.85 15.22
N VAL A 206 -13.09 -3.97 14.58
CA VAL A 206 -13.60 -4.31 13.23
C VAL A 206 -15.12 -4.44 13.23
N ASP A 207 -15.69 -5.14 14.22
CA ASP A 207 -17.14 -5.31 14.32
C ASP A 207 -17.83 -3.93 14.46
N GLY A 208 -17.32 -3.04 15.31
CA GLY A 208 -17.85 -1.69 15.50
C GLY A 208 -17.70 -0.77 14.27
N GLU A 209 -16.55 -0.84 13.58
CA GLU A 209 -16.29 -0.02 12.40
C GLU A 209 -17.09 -0.49 11.18
N LEU A 210 -17.43 -1.79 11.10
CA LEU A 210 -18.34 -2.34 10.10
C LEU A 210 -19.79 -1.93 10.36
N GLU A 211 -20.23 -1.98 11.63
CA GLU A 211 -21.58 -1.55 12.03
C GLU A 211 -21.79 -0.05 11.78
N SER A 212 -20.78 0.77 11.99
CA SER A 212 -20.82 2.21 11.71
C SER A 212 -20.66 2.54 10.23
N GLY A 213 -20.32 1.57 9.36
CA GLY A 213 -20.06 1.77 7.93
C GLY A 213 -18.73 2.47 7.61
N ARG A 214 -17.87 2.69 8.58
CA ARG A 214 -16.56 3.34 8.39
C ARG A 214 -15.51 2.40 7.82
N LEU A 215 -15.55 1.11 8.18
CA LEU A 215 -14.80 0.08 7.48
C LEU A 215 -15.64 -0.43 6.31
N HIS A 216 -15.28 -0.04 5.10
CA HIS A 216 -16.03 -0.36 3.88
C HIS A 216 -15.11 -0.74 2.73
N SER A 217 -15.65 -1.42 1.73
CA SER A 217 -14.90 -1.82 0.54
C SER A 217 -15.07 -0.79 -0.57
N VAL A 218 -13.95 -0.34 -1.14
CA VAL A 218 -13.88 0.57 -2.29
C VAL A 218 -13.03 -0.13 -3.37
N GLY A 219 -13.57 -0.28 -4.55
CA GLY A 219 -12.85 -0.96 -5.64
C GLY A 219 -12.41 -2.41 -5.33
N GLY A 220 -13.09 -3.07 -4.38
CA GLY A 220 -12.74 -4.43 -3.93
C GLY A 220 -11.64 -4.49 -2.86
N VAL A 221 -11.16 -3.33 -2.36
CA VAL A 221 -10.19 -3.23 -1.25
C VAL A 221 -10.90 -2.65 -0.02
N TRP A 222 -10.74 -3.28 1.13
CA TRP A 222 -11.27 -2.79 2.40
C TRP A 222 -10.43 -1.64 2.95
N ARG A 223 -11.10 -0.56 3.34
CA ARG A 223 -10.47 0.65 3.85
C ARG A 223 -11.12 1.14 5.13
N TRP A 224 -10.27 1.61 6.05
CA TRP A 224 -10.66 2.28 7.28
C TRP A 224 -9.98 3.65 7.37
N PRO A 225 -10.74 4.76 7.35
CA PRO A 225 -10.14 6.11 7.32
C PRO A 225 -9.49 6.53 8.64
N GLY A 226 -9.59 5.69 9.69
CA GLY A 226 -9.12 6.02 11.03
C GLY A 226 -10.21 6.70 11.88
N GLY A 227 -9.85 7.05 13.10
CA GLY A 227 -10.77 7.44 14.17
C GLY A 227 -11.55 6.22 14.69
N VAL A 228 -11.85 6.16 15.97
CA VAL A 228 -12.51 4.99 16.58
C VAL A 228 -13.94 5.30 16.91
N THR A 229 -14.86 4.47 16.42
CA THR A 229 -16.21 4.41 16.97
C THR A 229 -16.19 3.49 18.18
N VAL A 230 -16.22 4.11 19.37
CA VAL A 230 -16.18 3.33 20.62
C VAL A 230 -17.53 2.63 20.81
N SER A 231 -17.59 1.34 20.50
CA SER A 231 -18.78 0.54 20.73
C SER A 231 -18.97 0.24 22.23
N PRO A 232 -20.21 -0.02 22.69
CA PRO A 232 -20.47 -0.39 24.09
C PRO A 232 -19.62 -1.58 24.57
N GLY A 233 -19.49 -2.62 23.75
CA GLY A 233 -18.67 -3.79 24.08
C GLY A 233 -17.17 -3.49 24.17
N LEU A 234 -16.65 -2.58 23.37
CA LEU A 234 -15.26 -2.11 23.49
C LEU A 234 -15.09 -1.26 24.76
N THR A 235 -16.05 -0.41 25.08
CA THR A 235 -16.07 0.38 26.32
C THR A 235 -16.00 -0.52 27.55
N GLU A 236 -16.91 -1.47 27.67
CA GLU A 236 -16.98 -2.41 28.79
C GLU A 236 -15.66 -3.20 28.96
N LEU A 237 -15.10 -3.68 27.88
CA LEU A 237 -13.86 -4.45 27.88
C LEU A 237 -12.67 -3.59 28.36
N VAL A 238 -12.56 -2.35 27.87
CA VAL A 238 -11.50 -1.41 28.23
C VAL A 238 -11.67 -0.91 29.67
N GLU A 239 -12.89 -0.57 30.09
CA GLU A 239 -13.19 -0.13 31.46
C GLU A 239 -12.95 -1.25 32.50
N ALA A 240 -13.34 -2.48 32.17
CA ALA A 240 -13.01 -3.64 33.00
C ALA A 240 -11.50 -3.84 33.19
N ARG A 241 -10.71 -3.52 32.15
CA ARG A 241 -9.24 -3.60 32.19
C ARG A 241 -8.61 -2.47 33.00
N MET A 242 -9.13 -1.24 32.87
CA MET A 242 -8.65 -0.09 33.67
C MET A 242 -9.04 -0.22 35.14
N GLY A 243 -10.14 -0.91 35.46
CA GLY A 243 -10.70 -1.03 36.79
C GLY A 243 -11.30 0.28 37.34
N ARG A 244 -11.69 0.30 38.61
CA ARG A 244 -12.18 1.52 39.24
C ARG A 244 -11.06 2.54 39.41
N LEU A 245 -11.24 3.74 38.85
CA LEU A 245 -10.30 4.86 38.95
C LEU A 245 -10.72 5.81 40.03
N SER A 246 -9.79 6.22 40.93
CA SER A 246 -9.96 7.39 41.78
C SER A 246 -10.13 8.65 40.93
N GLU A 247 -10.66 9.72 41.48
CA GLU A 247 -10.83 10.98 40.73
C GLU A 247 -9.48 11.54 40.26
N GLN A 248 -8.45 11.45 41.07
CA GLN A 248 -7.10 11.90 40.78
C GLN A 248 -6.47 11.07 39.62
N VAL A 249 -6.50 9.74 39.72
CA VAL A 249 -5.99 8.86 38.65
C VAL A 249 -6.79 9.04 37.37
N ARG A 250 -8.10 9.22 37.47
CA ARG A 250 -8.95 9.53 36.31
C ARG A 250 -8.52 10.82 35.62
N ASN A 251 -8.16 11.86 36.38
CA ASN A 251 -7.68 13.11 35.83
C ASN A 251 -6.35 12.92 35.07
N VAL A 252 -5.42 12.12 35.59
CA VAL A 252 -4.17 11.76 34.91
C VAL A 252 -4.46 11.09 33.54
N VAL A 253 -5.36 10.10 33.55
CA VAL A 253 -5.74 9.40 32.31
C VAL A 253 -6.47 10.33 31.35
N ASP A 254 -7.33 11.25 31.82
CA ASP A 254 -8.06 12.22 31.00
C ASP A 254 -7.12 13.24 30.36
N VAL A 255 -6.11 13.74 31.07
CA VAL A 255 -5.10 14.66 30.57
C VAL A 255 -4.26 13.99 29.49
N LEU A 256 -3.78 12.77 29.74
CA LEU A 256 -3.05 12.00 28.73
C LEU A 256 -3.93 11.64 27.53
N ALA A 257 -5.20 11.27 27.75
CA ALA A 257 -6.12 10.98 26.65
C ALA A 257 -6.29 12.15 25.66
N LEU A 258 -6.12 13.39 26.11
CA LEU A 258 -6.20 14.57 25.25
C LEU A 258 -4.86 15.06 24.73
N GLY A 259 -3.76 14.87 25.49
CA GLY A 259 -2.49 15.54 25.22
C GLY A 259 -1.25 14.65 25.06
N GLU A 260 -1.37 13.30 25.14
CA GLU A 260 -0.20 12.42 25.03
C GLU A 260 0.53 12.51 23.68
N PRO A 261 1.87 12.37 23.71
CA PRO A 261 2.75 12.19 24.86
C PRO A 261 2.99 13.51 25.60
N LEU A 262 3.08 13.47 26.94
CA LEU A 262 3.42 14.64 27.77
C LEU A 262 4.74 14.40 28.53
N GLY A 263 5.51 15.45 28.76
CA GLY A 263 6.62 15.38 29.69
C GLY A 263 6.13 14.98 31.08
N ALA A 264 6.84 14.07 31.77
CA ALA A 264 6.40 13.60 33.09
C ALA A 264 6.27 14.75 34.12
N GLY A 265 7.18 15.73 34.09
CA GLY A 265 7.08 16.94 34.91
C GLY A 265 5.84 17.76 34.59
N LEU A 266 5.53 17.99 33.33
CA LEU A 266 4.34 18.72 32.89
C LEU A 266 3.05 17.97 33.28
N LEU A 267 3.02 16.64 33.16
CA LEU A 267 1.89 15.83 33.59
C LEU A 267 1.65 15.98 35.12
N THR A 268 2.72 15.97 35.91
CA THR A 268 2.67 16.18 37.34
C THR A 268 2.15 17.59 37.69
N GLU A 269 2.57 18.62 36.98
CA GLU A 269 2.10 20.00 37.15
C GLU A 269 0.61 20.14 36.81
N LEU A 270 0.15 19.47 35.75
CA LEU A 270 -1.25 19.50 35.30
C LEU A 270 -2.21 18.65 36.19
N THR A 271 -1.64 17.73 36.99
CA THR A 271 -2.44 16.76 37.75
C THR A 271 -2.00 16.69 39.21
N ASP A 272 -1.47 15.56 39.64
CA ASP A 272 -0.97 15.29 41.00
C ASP A 272 0.12 14.21 40.91
N ALA A 273 1.26 14.40 41.62
CA ALA A 273 2.41 13.49 41.54
C ALA A 273 2.07 12.07 42.01
N ALA A 274 1.36 11.95 43.15
CA ALA A 274 0.99 10.68 43.74
C ALA A 274 0.00 9.92 42.81
N ALA A 275 -0.89 10.65 42.13
CA ALA A 275 -1.82 10.06 41.19
C ALA A 275 -1.10 9.55 39.89
N VAL A 276 -0.05 10.24 39.46
CA VAL A 276 0.78 9.79 38.32
C VAL A 276 1.52 8.50 38.69
N GLU A 277 2.13 8.44 39.87
CA GLU A 277 2.80 7.24 40.39
C GLU A 277 1.82 6.07 40.55
N GLU A 278 0.62 6.31 41.11
CA GLU A 278 -0.44 5.30 41.19
C GLU A 278 -0.86 4.80 39.80
N ALA A 279 -1.04 5.69 38.82
CA ALA A 279 -1.42 5.33 37.46
C ALA A 279 -0.34 4.47 36.77
N GLU A 280 0.95 4.77 37.00
CA GLU A 280 2.08 4.00 36.53
C GLU A 280 2.12 2.61 37.19
N ALA A 281 2.05 2.56 38.52
CA ALA A 281 2.04 1.31 39.30
C ALA A 281 0.90 0.37 38.87
N ARG A 282 -0.27 0.94 38.53
CA ARG A 282 -1.42 0.20 37.98
C ARG A 282 -1.25 -0.19 36.50
N GLY A 283 -0.19 0.23 35.83
CA GLY A 283 0.04 -0.04 34.42
C GLY A 283 -0.93 0.69 33.48
N LEU A 284 -1.49 1.82 33.89
CA LEU A 284 -2.34 2.67 33.03
C LEU A 284 -1.50 3.68 32.23
N VAL A 285 -0.38 4.11 32.81
CA VAL A 285 0.59 5.02 32.24
C VAL A 285 1.92 4.31 32.09
N SER A 286 2.61 4.56 30.98
CA SER A 286 4.01 4.17 30.74
C SER A 286 4.86 5.43 30.65
N VAL A 287 6.02 5.41 31.32
CA VAL A 287 7.01 6.48 31.26
C VAL A 287 8.23 5.96 30.52
N GLU A 288 8.58 6.61 29.41
CA GLU A 288 9.69 6.25 28.54
C GLU A 288 10.73 7.37 28.53
N ARG A 289 12.01 7.00 28.36
CA ARG A 289 13.06 7.99 28.14
C ARG A 289 13.13 8.38 26.67
N ASP A 290 13.02 9.68 26.43
CA ASP A 290 13.22 10.29 25.12
C ASP A 290 14.38 11.29 25.24
N GLY A 291 15.59 10.84 24.94
CA GLY A 291 16.80 11.59 25.25
C GLY A 291 16.96 11.89 26.76
N PRO A 292 17.11 13.16 27.15
CA PRO A 292 17.19 13.56 28.56
C PRO A 292 15.81 13.66 29.25
N ALA A 293 14.72 13.67 28.50
CA ALA A 293 13.36 13.87 29.01
C ALA A 293 12.66 12.53 29.32
N LEU A 294 11.78 12.56 30.31
CA LEU A 294 10.82 11.47 30.59
C LEU A 294 9.49 11.85 29.98
N ARG A 295 8.97 11.01 29.08
CA ARG A 295 7.65 11.19 28.45
C ARG A 295 6.65 10.16 28.96
N ALA A 296 5.49 10.63 29.38
CA ALA A 296 4.37 9.81 29.81
C ALA A 296 3.37 9.61 28.68
N ARG A 297 2.90 8.38 28.56
CA ARG A 297 1.86 7.95 27.60
C ARG A 297 0.90 6.99 28.29
N LEU A 298 -0.30 6.87 27.72
CA LEU A 298 -1.18 5.76 28.11
C LEU A 298 -0.58 4.43 27.68
N THR A 299 -0.62 3.44 28.56
CA THR A 299 -0.10 2.09 28.28
C THR A 299 -0.79 1.44 27.09
N HIS A 300 -2.03 1.80 26.82
CA HIS A 300 -2.77 1.31 25.66
C HIS A 300 -3.57 2.43 24.98
N PRO A 301 -3.47 2.59 23.65
CA PRO A 301 -4.17 3.67 22.92
C PRO A 301 -5.69 3.67 23.16
N LEU A 302 -6.32 2.50 23.25
CA LEU A 302 -7.76 2.40 23.49
C LEU A 302 -8.21 2.97 24.83
N TYR A 303 -7.32 3.10 25.83
CA TYR A 303 -7.67 3.80 27.09
C TYR A 303 -8.00 5.27 26.80
N GLY A 304 -7.20 5.90 25.95
CA GLY A 304 -7.43 7.28 25.50
C GLY A 304 -8.73 7.41 24.71
N GLU A 305 -9.00 6.49 23.77
CA GLU A 305 -10.22 6.53 22.97
C GLU A 305 -11.49 6.44 23.81
N VAL A 306 -11.55 5.47 24.73
CA VAL A 306 -12.70 5.28 25.63
C VAL A 306 -12.86 6.49 26.56
N ARG A 307 -11.76 7.04 27.08
CA ARG A 307 -11.82 8.22 27.95
C ARG A 307 -12.28 9.46 27.21
N ARG A 308 -11.81 9.70 25.97
CA ARG A 308 -12.27 10.80 25.11
C ARG A 308 -13.76 10.69 24.82
N ALA A 309 -14.22 9.51 24.46
CA ALA A 309 -15.65 9.27 24.16
C ALA A 309 -16.57 9.49 25.36
N GLY A 310 -16.10 9.14 26.56
CA GLY A 310 -16.88 9.32 27.81
C GLY A 310 -16.73 10.69 28.49
N MET A 311 -15.90 11.59 27.92
CA MET A 311 -15.63 12.89 28.53
C MET A 311 -16.65 13.94 28.12
N GLY A 312 -17.22 14.66 29.09
CA GLY A 312 -18.12 15.79 28.83
C GLY A 312 -17.40 16.92 28.06
N MET A 313 -18.09 17.53 27.09
CA MET A 313 -17.55 18.55 26.16
C MET A 313 -16.89 19.73 26.93
N LEU A 314 -17.52 20.28 27.96
CA LEU A 314 -16.98 21.42 28.71
C LEU A 314 -15.67 21.07 29.43
N ARG A 315 -15.61 19.85 30.00
CA ARG A 315 -14.38 19.34 30.64
C ARG A 315 -13.26 19.17 29.62
N ALA A 316 -13.58 18.61 28.49
CA ALA A 316 -12.62 18.39 27.40
C ALA A 316 -12.04 19.72 26.89
N ARG A 317 -12.88 20.72 26.63
CA ARG A 317 -12.46 22.08 26.19
C ARG A 317 -11.52 22.73 27.21
N ARG A 318 -11.92 22.75 28.48
CA ARG A 318 -11.08 23.33 29.54
C ARG A 318 -9.73 22.60 29.67
N LEU A 319 -9.73 21.28 29.69
CA LEU A 319 -8.47 20.50 29.78
C LEU A 319 -7.56 20.77 28.61
N ARG A 320 -8.10 20.83 27.36
CA ARG A 320 -7.32 21.18 26.18
C ARG A 320 -6.65 22.57 26.32
N GLY A 321 -7.39 23.57 26.79
CA GLY A 321 -6.84 24.90 27.03
C GLY A 321 -5.72 24.89 28.06
N HIS A 322 -5.90 24.18 29.19
CA HIS A 322 -4.85 24.01 30.19
C HIS A 322 -3.59 23.34 29.63
N ILE A 323 -3.75 22.24 28.87
CA ILE A 323 -2.61 21.53 28.27
C ILE A 323 -1.89 22.42 27.25
N ALA A 324 -2.64 23.13 26.40
CA ALA A 324 -2.08 24.03 25.39
C ALA A 324 -1.27 25.16 26.02
N THR A 325 -1.79 25.76 27.12
CA THR A 325 -1.10 26.82 27.87
C THR A 325 0.15 26.30 28.58
N ALA A 326 0.06 25.12 29.18
CA ALA A 326 1.19 24.51 29.87
C ALA A 326 2.32 24.13 28.87
N LEU A 327 1.97 23.58 27.68
CA LEU A 327 2.94 23.31 26.59
C LEU A 327 3.60 24.61 26.09
N ALA A 328 2.89 25.74 26.05
CA ALA A 328 3.47 27.03 25.67
C ALA A 328 4.57 27.48 26.66
N ASN A 329 4.42 27.18 27.93
CA ASN A 329 5.33 27.61 29.00
C ASN A 329 6.59 26.71 29.10
N THR A 330 6.58 25.51 28.53
CA THR A 330 7.74 24.59 28.63
C THR A 330 8.89 24.96 27.69
N GLY A 331 8.73 25.97 26.82
CA GLY A 331 9.81 26.51 25.97
C GLY A 331 10.41 25.53 24.96
N GLY A 332 9.83 24.36 24.78
CA GLY A 332 10.23 23.37 23.79
C GLY A 332 9.71 23.75 22.42
N GLY A 333 10.58 24.25 21.54
CA GLY A 333 10.27 24.60 20.16
C GLY A 333 10.27 23.40 19.22
N ASP A 334 9.78 22.24 19.64
CA ASP A 334 9.63 21.09 18.74
C ASP A 334 8.43 21.33 17.81
N ALA A 335 8.65 21.08 16.50
CA ALA A 335 7.62 21.27 15.48
C ALA A 335 6.33 20.47 15.76
N ASP A 336 6.46 19.31 16.40
CA ASP A 336 5.32 18.48 16.81
C ASP A 336 4.53 19.11 17.96
N ASP A 337 5.20 19.85 18.85
CA ASP A 337 4.55 20.56 19.94
C ASP A 337 3.76 21.78 19.42
N THR A 338 4.23 22.47 18.38
CA THR A 338 3.51 23.57 17.70
C THR A 338 2.17 23.08 17.14
N LEU A 339 2.19 21.98 16.36
CA LEU A 339 0.97 21.41 15.79
C LEU A 339 -0.01 20.94 16.87
N ARG A 340 0.50 20.26 17.90
CA ARG A 340 -0.30 19.79 19.03
C ARG A 340 -0.96 20.95 19.79
N ARG A 341 -0.19 22.01 20.08
CA ARG A 341 -0.71 23.22 20.74
C ARG A 341 -1.83 23.86 19.93
N ALA A 342 -1.64 23.99 18.61
CA ALA A 342 -2.65 24.56 17.72
C ALA A 342 -3.95 23.74 17.72
N VAL A 343 -3.85 22.41 17.62
CA VAL A 343 -5.02 21.52 17.67
C VAL A 343 -5.75 21.60 19.01
N LEU A 344 -5.00 21.60 20.12
CA LEU A 344 -5.58 21.75 21.45
C LEU A 344 -6.24 23.12 21.63
N SER A 345 -5.62 24.20 21.15
CA SER A 345 -6.16 25.56 21.23
C SER A 345 -7.45 25.71 20.44
N LEU A 346 -7.52 25.18 19.24
CA LEU A 346 -8.72 25.22 18.37
C LEU A 346 -9.96 24.61 19.03
N ASP A 347 -9.76 23.53 19.78
CA ASP A 347 -10.85 22.80 20.42
C ASP A 347 -11.00 23.19 21.91
N SER A 348 -10.45 24.32 22.31
CA SER A 348 -10.49 24.86 23.68
C SER A 348 -11.33 26.12 23.78
N ASP A 349 -11.21 26.78 24.91
CA ASP A 349 -11.80 28.11 25.25
C ASP A 349 -10.78 29.25 25.15
N LEU A 350 -9.58 28.99 24.62
CA LEU A 350 -8.56 30.01 24.40
C LEU A 350 -8.91 30.84 23.14
N GLU A 351 -8.47 32.12 23.14
CA GLU A 351 -8.53 32.95 21.96
C GLU A 351 -7.56 32.42 20.87
N PRO A 352 -7.97 32.39 19.59
CA PRO A 352 -7.11 31.91 18.50
C PRO A 352 -5.89 32.80 18.33
N ASP A 353 -4.69 32.23 18.40
CA ASP A 353 -3.42 32.91 18.09
C ASP A 353 -3.10 32.73 16.59
N PRO A 354 -3.13 33.83 15.78
CA PRO A 354 -2.93 33.74 14.34
C PRO A 354 -1.52 33.27 13.97
N VAL A 355 -0.50 33.54 14.78
CA VAL A 355 0.88 33.14 14.50
C VAL A 355 1.02 31.63 14.70
N LEU A 356 0.60 31.12 15.87
CA LEU A 356 0.61 29.69 16.19
C LEU A 356 -0.19 28.89 15.16
N LEU A 357 -1.39 29.37 14.81
CA LEU A 357 -2.26 28.66 13.85
C LEU A 357 -1.67 28.66 12.45
N THR A 358 -1.05 29.75 11.98
CA THR A 358 -0.43 29.84 10.67
C THR A 358 0.75 28.88 10.55
N GLU A 359 1.62 28.84 11.56
CA GLU A 359 2.77 27.94 11.61
C GLU A 359 2.32 26.48 11.66
N ALA A 360 1.36 26.15 12.52
CA ALA A 360 0.82 24.80 12.64
C ALA A 360 0.10 24.32 11.36
N ALA A 361 -0.63 25.22 10.68
CA ALA A 361 -1.27 24.91 9.42
C ALA A 361 -0.25 24.59 8.31
N GLY A 362 0.84 25.38 8.24
CA GLY A 362 1.98 25.08 7.37
C GLY A 362 2.58 23.71 7.66
N ARG A 363 2.76 23.39 8.94
CA ARG A 363 3.25 22.07 9.36
C ARG A 363 2.31 20.94 8.96
N ALA A 364 1.00 21.11 9.07
CA ALA A 364 0.03 20.13 8.62
C ALA A 364 0.09 19.88 7.09
N VAL A 365 0.33 20.94 6.28
CA VAL A 365 0.60 20.78 4.83
C VAL A 365 1.84 19.94 4.59
N GLN A 366 2.93 20.20 5.31
CA GLN A 366 4.19 19.45 5.18
C GLN A 366 4.00 17.96 5.49
N LEU A 367 3.17 17.64 6.47
CA LEU A 367 2.78 16.26 6.81
C LEU A 367 1.73 15.69 5.85
N CYS A 368 1.33 16.45 4.83
CA CYS A 368 0.23 16.13 3.92
C CYS A 368 -1.11 15.83 4.60
N ASP A 369 -1.32 16.28 5.84
CA ASP A 369 -2.62 16.24 6.49
C ASP A 369 -3.45 17.46 6.06
N LEU A 370 -3.94 17.39 4.82
CA LEU A 370 -4.59 18.52 4.16
C LEU A 370 -5.92 18.91 4.80
N TYR A 371 -6.65 17.96 5.41
CA TYR A 371 -7.88 18.28 6.16
C TYR A 371 -7.57 19.07 7.43
N LEU A 372 -6.54 18.66 8.16
CA LEU A 372 -6.10 19.38 9.34
C LEU A 372 -5.51 20.74 8.96
N ALA A 373 -4.71 20.80 7.89
CA ALA A 373 -4.14 22.03 7.35
C ALA A 373 -5.23 23.04 6.98
N GLU A 374 -6.28 22.62 6.28
CA GLU A 374 -7.43 23.48 5.95
C GLU A 374 -8.13 23.97 7.22
N ARG A 375 -8.43 23.07 8.17
CA ARG A 375 -9.13 23.42 9.41
C ARG A 375 -8.35 24.48 10.21
N ILE A 376 -7.05 24.25 10.42
CA ILE A 376 -6.19 25.17 11.15
C ILE A 376 -5.97 26.46 10.33
N GLY A 377 -5.73 26.35 9.03
CA GLY A 377 -5.50 27.49 8.13
C GLY A 377 -6.69 28.46 8.06
N ARG A 378 -7.92 27.93 7.96
CA ARG A 378 -9.13 28.76 8.01
C ARG A 378 -9.28 29.49 9.34
N ALA A 379 -8.96 28.82 10.45
CA ALA A 379 -8.96 29.46 11.75
C ALA A 379 -7.88 30.55 11.85
N ALA A 380 -6.69 30.32 11.30
CA ALA A 380 -5.63 31.30 11.21
C ALA A 380 -6.05 32.53 10.37
N VAL A 381 -6.67 32.32 9.22
CA VAL A 381 -7.19 33.42 8.37
C VAL A 381 -8.24 34.23 9.15
N ALA A 382 -9.18 33.55 9.81
CA ALA A 382 -10.20 34.22 10.63
C ALA A 382 -9.62 35.01 11.81
N ALA A 383 -8.47 34.58 12.34
CA ALA A 383 -7.72 35.27 13.39
C ALA A 383 -6.78 36.38 12.87
N GLY A 384 -6.71 36.61 11.56
CA GLY A 384 -5.89 37.65 10.94
C GLY A 384 -4.48 37.22 10.51
N GLY A 385 -4.26 35.96 10.21
CA GLY A 385 -2.97 35.36 9.80
C GLY A 385 -2.45 35.78 8.41
N GLY A 386 -3.21 36.60 7.65
CA GLY A 386 -2.77 37.24 6.42
C GLY A 386 -2.40 36.31 5.27
N PHE A 387 -1.46 36.72 4.42
CA PHE A 387 -1.05 36.03 3.20
C PHE A 387 -0.60 34.58 3.46
N GLN A 388 0.22 34.35 4.49
CA GLN A 388 0.77 33.02 4.76
C GLN A 388 -0.31 32.02 5.20
N ALA A 389 -1.27 32.44 6.03
CA ALA A 389 -2.41 31.60 6.43
C ALA A 389 -3.27 31.25 5.20
N GLN A 390 -3.56 32.24 4.35
CA GLN A 390 -4.32 32.02 3.12
C GLN A 390 -3.60 31.11 2.13
N MET A 391 -2.27 31.21 2.03
CA MET A 391 -1.44 30.31 1.21
C MET A 391 -1.63 28.85 1.66
N THR A 392 -1.64 28.61 2.96
CA THR A 392 -1.88 27.27 3.53
C THR A 392 -3.27 26.74 3.17
N VAL A 393 -4.30 27.59 3.24
CA VAL A 393 -5.66 27.21 2.82
C VAL A 393 -5.69 26.85 1.33
N VAL A 394 -5.06 27.64 0.48
CA VAL A 394 -4.95 27.35 -0.97
C VAL A 394 -4.25 26.03 -1.22
N SER A 395 -3.14 25.79 -0.56
CA SER A 395 -2.39 24.53 -0.69
C SER A 395 -3.22 23.32 -0.24
N ALA A 396 -3.93 23.44 0.89
CA ALA A 396 -4.77 22.38 1.42
C ALA A 396 -5.99 22.09 0.52
N VAL A 397 -6.74 23.12 0.12
CA VAL A 397 -7.92 23.00 -0.74
C VAL A 397 -7.55 22.48 -2.12
N GLY A 398 -6.42 22.94 -2.67
CA GLY A 398 -5.86 22.46 -3.93
C GLY A 398 -5.47 21.00 -3.89
N GLY A 399 -4.72 20.61 -2.87
CA GLY A 399 -4.32 19.22 -2.67
C GLY A 399 -5.49 18.27 -2.37
N LEU A 400 -6.59 18.78 -1.81
CA LEU A 400 -7.85 18.04 -1.66
C LEU A 400 -8.67 17.94 -2.96
N GLY A 401 -8.23 18.56 -4.06
CA GLY A 401 -8.89 18.50 -5.37
C GLY A 401 -10.26 19.21 -5.42
N ARG A 402 -10.53 20.12 -4.49
CA ARG A 402 -11.80 20.85 -4.46
C ARG A 402 -11.74 22.07 -5.39
N HIS A 403 -11.67 21.81 -6.69
CA HIS A 403 -11.51 22.81 -7.73
C HIS A 403 -12.53 23.97 -7.75
N PRO A 404 -13.82 23.77 -7.43
CA PRO A 404 -14.76 24.88 -7.35
C PRO A 404 -14.40 25.93 -6.30
N ASP A 405 -13.90 25.50 -5.14
CA ASP A 405 -13.58 26.35 -4.01
C ASP A 405 -12.28 27.14 -4.21
N ILE A 406 -11.32 26.53 -4.90
CA ILE A 406 -9.96 27.07 -5.01
C ILE A 406 -9.88 28.40 -5.74
N LYS A 407 -10.77 28.65 -6.71
CA LYS A 407 -10.78 29.92 -7.47
C LYS A 407 -11.00 31.13 -6.57
N ALA A 408 -11.89 31.00 -5.59
CA ALA A 408 -12.16 32.06 -4.62
C ALA A 408 -10.97 32.23 -3.66
N GLU A 409 -10.39 31.12 -3.20
CA GLU A 409 -9.25 31.12 -2.29
C GLU A 409 -7.98 31.72 -2.95
N MET A 410 -7.75 31.43 -4.23
CA MET A 410 -6.63 32.02 -4.99
C MET A 410 -6.83 33.51 -5.24
N ALA A 411 -8.06 33.95 -5.52
CA ALA A 411 -8.35 35.37 -5.65
C ALA A 411 -8.08 36.12 -4.33
N ALA A 412 -8.50 35.53 -3.19
CA ALA A 412 -8.23 36.07 -1.87
C ALA A 412 -6.73 36.12 -1.59
N LEU A 413 -5.97 35.07 -1.94
CA LEU A 413 -4.51 35.03 -1.78
C LEU A 413 -3.83 36.15 -2.59
N THR A 414 -4.22 36.30 -3.85
CA THR A 414 -3.65 37.37 -4.72
C THR A 414 -3.96 38.76 -4.19
N ALA A 415 -5.15 38.95 -3.62
CA ALA A 415 -5.55 40.22 -2.99
C ALA A 415 -4.76 40.56 -1.72
N LEU A 416 -4.28 39.54 -1.00
CA LEU A 416 -3.48 39.70 0.21
C LEU A 416 -1.99 39.89 -0.07
N ALA A 417 -1.51 39.66 -1.30
CA ALA A 417 -0.12 39.85 -1.67
C ALA A 417 0.29 41.32 -1.57
N SER A 418 1.22 41.61 -0.68
CA SER A 418 1.68 42.98 -0.36
C SER A 418 2.99 43.38 -1.02
N ASN A 419 3.73 42.39 -1.59
CA ASN A 419 5.04 42.60 -2.22
C ASN A 419 5.23 41.66 -3.42
N ALA A 420 6.30 41.87 -4.19
CA ALA A 420 6.59 41.11 -5.40
C ALA A 420 6.83 39.62 -5.12
N ALA A 421 7.51 39.30 -4.04
CA ALA A 421 7.77 37.91 -3.67
C ALA A 421 6.47 37.13 -3.33
N GLU A 422 5.55 37.75 -2.60
CA GLU A 422 4.24 37.18 -2.33
C GLU A 422 3.40 37.00 -3.60
N LEU A 423 3.45 37.96 -4.53
CA LEU A 423 2.79 37.87 -5.82
C LEU A 423 3.34 36.67 -6.64
N VAL A 424 4.67 36.50 -6.66
CA VAL A 424 5.32 35.39 -7.35
C VAL A 424 4.91 34.05 -6.73
N ARG A 425 4.93 33.92 -5.42
CA ARG A 425 4.48 32.70 -4.73
C ARG A 425 3.00 32.38 -5.03
N ALA A 426 2.12 33.37 -5.01
CA ALA A 426 0.73 33.18 -5.41
C ALA A 426 0.62 32.71 -6.86
N THR A 427 1.40 33.30 -7.78
CA THR A 427 1.44 32.91 -9.19
C THR A 427 1.94 31.49 -9.39
N VAL A 428 3.03 31.08 -8.73
CA VAL A 428 3.57 29.70 -8.80
C VAL A 428 2.49 28.70 -8.40
N ASN A 429 1.83 28.93 -7.27
CA ASN A 429 0.73 28.07 -6.82
C ASN A 429 -0.44 28.02 -7.83
N GLN A 430 -0.80 29.15 -8.39
CA GLN A 430 -1.88 29.23 -9.39
C GLN A 430 -1.52 28.47 -10.67
N VAL A 431 -0.29 28.58 -11.16
CA VAL A 431 0.20 27.88 -12.36
C VAL A 431 0.19 26.37 -12.12
N LEU A 432 0.75 25.92 -11.01
CA LEU A 432 0.78 24.49 -10.67
C LEU A 432 -0.64 23.93 -10.51
N HIS A 433 -1.52 24.66 -9.86
CA HIS A 433 -2.92 24.25 -9.72
C HIS A 433 -3.63 24.16 -11.08
N LEU A 434 -3.56 25.22 -11.89
CA LEU A 434 -4.23 25.24 -13.20
C LEU A 434 -3.70 24.14 -14.11
N ALA A 435 -2.38 23.94 -14.17
CA ALA A 435 -1.78 22.94 -15.02
C ALA A 435 -2.03 21.52 -14.50
N LEU A 436 -1.61 21.21 -13.26
CA LEU A 436 -1.50 19.83 -12.79
C LEU A 436 -2.78 19.28 -12.13
N LEU A 437 -3.58 20.17 -11.52
CA LEU A 437 -4.79 19.73 -10.80
C LEU A 437 -6.07 20.01 -11.58
N ALA A 438 -6.16 21.18 -12.24
CA ALA A 438 -7.36 21.57 -12.99
C ALA A 438 -7.32 21.15 -14.48
N GLY A 439 -6.15 20.69 -15.01
CA GLY A 439 -6.01 20.32 -16.40
C GLY A 439 -6.22 21.47 -17.40
N ARG A 440 -5.82 22.71 -17.03
CA ARG A 440 -6.01 23.93 -17.81
C ARG A 440 -4.67 24.58 -18.17
N PRO A 441 -3.81 23.91 -18.98
CA PRO A 441 -2.46 24.37 -19.25
C PRO A 441 -2.40 25.72 -19.97
N ASP A 442 -3.33 26.00 -20.88
CA ASP A 442 -3.34 27.27 -21.62
C ASP A 442 -3.54 28.49 -20.68
N GLU A 443 -4.38 28.32 -19.66
CA GLU A 443 -4.57 29.37 -18.65
C GLU A 443 -3.35 29.48 -17.72
N ALA A 444 -2.72 28.35 -17.39
CA ALA A 444 -1.47 28.35 -16.63
C ALA A 444 -0.35 29.10 -17.38
N GLU A 445 -0.19 28.86 -18.70
CA GLU A 445 0.76 29.58 -19.54
C GLU A 445 0.44 31.11 -19.57
N ALA A 446 -0.82 31.47 -19.75
CA ALA A 446 -1.25 32.89 -19.78
C ALA A 446 -0.99 33.62 -18.44
N VAL A 447 -1.26 32.95 -17.32
CA VAL A 447 -0.97 33.48 -15.98
C VAL A 447 0.54 33.70 -15.79
N LEU A 448 1.34 32.71 -16.18
CA LEU A 448 2.80 32.73 -16.05
C LEU A 448 3.39 33.86 -16.93
N GLU A 449 2.98 33.95 -18.20
CA GLU A 449 3.42 35.04 -19.10
C GLU A 449 3.05 36.44 -18.60
N THR A 450 1.87 36.54 -17.98
CA THR A 450 1.44 37.83 -17.40
C THR A 450 2.31 38.21 -16.20
N ALA A 451 2.64 37.25 -15.34
CA ALA A 451 3.51 37.48 -14.20
C ALA A 451 4.95 37.84 -14.63
N GLU A 452 5.52 37.13 -15.61
CA GLU A 452 6.85 37.37 -16.15
C GLU A 452 6.99 38.78 -16.72
N LYS A 453 5.92 39.34 -17.32
CA LYS A 453 5.91 40.73 -17.83
C LYS A 453 5.80 41.78 -16.70
N ARG A 454 5.22 41.42 -15.56
CA ARG A 454 4.98 42.35 -14.42
C ARG A 454 6.12 42.36 -13.42
N VAL A 455 6.82 41.25 -13.26
CA VAL A 455 7.94 41.07 -12.31
C VAL A 455 9.21 41.65 -12.96
N SER A 456 9.72 42.73 -12.40
CA SER A 456 10.90 43.43 -12.93
C SER A 456 12.23 42.99 -12.29
N ALA A 457 12.18 42.48 -11.05
CA ALA A 457 13.36 42.04 -10.35
C ALA A 457 13.81 40.66 -10.84
N ASP A 458 15.10 40.51 -11.16
CA ASP A 458 15.65 39.26 -11.71
C ASP A 458 15.55 38.11 -10.66
N ALA A 459 15.78 38.41 -9.37
CA ALA A 459 15.65 37.45 -8.29
C ALA A 459 14.25 36.83 -8.17
N ASP A 460 13.19 37.62 -8.40
CA ASP A 460 11.81 37.14 -8.37
C ASP A 460 11.44 36.41 -9.68
N ARG A 461 12.02 36.83 -10.83
CA ARG A 461 11.75 36.22 -12.14
C ARG A 461 12.27 34.80 -12.24
N VAL A 462 13.37 34.47 -11.56
CA VAL A 462 13.96 33.12 -11.53
C VAL A 462 13.01 32.08 -10.98
N HIS A 463 12.17 32.41 -10.00
CA HIS A 463 11.13 31.48 -9.49
C HIS A 463 10.09 31.14 -10.55
N LEU A 464 9.68 32.14 -11.36
CA LEU A 464 8.76 31.89 -12.46
C LEU A 464 9.41 31.04 -13.56
N THR A 465 10.72 31.22 -13.80
CA THR A 465 11.49 30.38 -14.73
C THR A 465 11.58 28.92 -14.24
N ALA A 466 11.71 28.69 -12.95
CA ALA A 466 11.71 27.35 -12.36
C ALA A 466 10.37 26.63 -12.57
N VAL A 467 9.24 27.31 -12.35
CA VAL A 467 7.92 26.70 -12.61
C VAL A 467 7.65 26.54 -14.10
N ARG A 468 8.15 27.43 -14.94
CA ARG A 468 8.11 27.29 -16.41
C ARG A 468 8.80 26.00 -16.86
N ALA A 469 9.98 25.69 -16.32
CA ALA A 469 10.70 24.46 -16.63
C ALA A 469 9.84 23.22 -16.38
N TYR A 470 9.14 23.19 -15.24
CA TYR A 470 8.26 22.07 -14.90
C TYR A 470 7.04 22.01 -15.83
N LEU A 471 6.40 23.15 -16.11
CA LEU A 471 5.25 23.23 -17.02
C LEU A 471 5.61 22.78 -18.45
N GLU A 472 6.73 23.26 -19.00
CA GLU A 472 7.19 22.88 -20.35
C GLU A 472 7.47 21.37 -20.45
N SER A 473 8.03 20.76 -19.37
CA SER A 473 8.24 19.31 -19.36
C SER A 473 6.92 18.54 -19.39
N CYS A 474 5.95 18.93 -18.56
CA CYS A 474 4.62 18.31 -18.51
C CYS A 474 3.90 18.40 -19.87
N LEU A 475 4.05 19.53 -20.58
CA LEU A 475 3.51 19.75 -21.92
C LEU A 475 4.27 19.01 -23.04
N GLY A 476 5.24 18.17 -22.70
CA GLY A 476 6.00 17.36 -23.65
C GLY A 476 6.95 18.19 -24.53
N ARG A 477 7.50 19.29 -23.99
CA ARG A 477 8.47 20.17 -24.67
C ARG A 477 9.84 20.09 -23.99
N PRO A 478 10.55 18.95 -24.06
CA PRO A 478 11.72 18.67 -23.22
C PRO A 478 12.88 19.63 -23.42
N GLU A 479 13.15 20.08 -24.65
CA GLU A 479 14.23 21.02 -24.93
C GLU A 479 14.01 22.39 -24.25
N ARG A 480 12.76 22.89 -24.29
CA ARG A 480 12.40 24.15 -23.62
C ARG A 480 12.48 24.00 -22.09
N ALA A 481 12.04 22.85 -21.57
CA ALA A 481 12.15 22.55 -20.16
C ALA A 481 13.61 22.56 -19.68
N VAL A 482 14.53 21.93 -20.43
CA VAL A 482 15.97 21.93 -20.12
C VAL A 482 16.52 23.34 -20.13
N GLN A 483 16.17 24.14 -21.13
CA GLN A 483 16.67 25.55 -21.24
C GLN A 483 16.18 26.39 -20.07
N ALA A 484 14.90 26.33 -19.74
CA ALA A 484 14.32 27.06 -18.61
C ALA A 484 14.93 26.60 -17.27
N ALA A 485 15.04 25.27 -17.06
CA ALA A 485 15.64 24.72 -15.85
C ALA A 485 17.12 25.13 -15.71
N ALA A 486 17.91 25.07 -16.80
CA ALA A 486 19.32 25.45 -16.76
C ALA A 486 19.47 26.94 -16.40
N THR A 487 18.60 27.80 -16.95
CA THR A 487 18.57 29.23 -16.61
C THR A 487 18.26 29.45 -15.13
N ALA A 488 17.24 28.79 -14.59
CA ALA A 488 16.86 28.91 -13.19
C ALA A 488 17.96 28.37 -12.25
N LEU A 489 18.50 27.19 -12.56
CA LEU A 489 19.49 26.51 -11.73
C LEU A 489 20.90 27.14 -11.81
N ALA A 490 21.14 28.09 -12.70
CA ALA A 490 22.38 28.88 -12.75
C ALA A 490 22.44 29.93 -11.63
N GLU A 491 21.29 30.29 -11.03
CA GLU A 491 21.24 31.26 -9.93
C GLU A 491 21.75 30.63 -8.63
N PRO A 492 22.83 31.17 -8.00
CA PRO A 492 23.44 30.58 -6.82
C PRO A 492 22.55 30.59 -5.56
N GLU A 493 21.72 31.61 -5.42
CA GLU A 493 20.85 31.81 -4.23
C GLU A 493 19.41 31.37 -4.46
N LEU A 494 19.18 30.49 -5.45
CA LEU A 494 17.84 29.96 -5.73
C LEU A 494 17.31 29.17 -4.52
N PRO A 495 16.13 29.52 -3.98
CA PRO A 495 15.52 28.77 -2.87
C PRO A 495 15.26 27.30 -3.22
N ASP A 496 15.34 26.45 -2.21
CA ASP A 496 15.22 24.99 -2.39
C ASP A 496 13.91 24.57 -3.10
N GLU A 497 12.78 25.24 -2.86
CA GLU A 497 11.53 24.98 -3.60
C GLU A 497 11.69 25.14 -5.11
N SER A 498 12.29 26.25 -5.54
CA SER A 498 12.53 26.52 -6.96
C SER A 498 13.60 25.60 -7.54
N VAL A 499 14.61 25.20 -6.74
CA VAL A 499 15.58 24.18 -7.13
C VAL A 499 14.86 22.86 -7.41
N VAL A 500 13.93 22.42 -6.53
CA VAL A 500 13.20 21.18 -6.71
C VAL A 500 12.28 21.25 -7.93
N LEU A 501 11.54 22.34 -8.13
CA LEU A 501 10.66 22.52 -9.30
C LEU A 501 11.45 22.50 -10.62
N ALA A 502 12.55 23.27 -10.70
CA ALA A 502 13.41 23.27 -11.88
C ALA A 502 14.04 21.88 -12.12
N SER A 503 14.46 21.20 -11.04
CA SER A 503 14.99 19.83 -11.12
C SER A 503 13.92 18.84 -11.58
N CYS A 504 12.68 18.93 -11.11
CA CYS A 504 11.57 18.11 -11.62
C CYS A 504 11.39 18.28 -13.13
N GLY A 505 11.38 19.52 -13.63
CA GLY A 505 11.28 19.82 -15.05
C GLY A 505 12.46 19.25 -15.85
N MET A 506 13.67 19.41 -15.34
CA MET A 506 14.90 18.91 -15.98
C MET A 506 14.96 17.38 -15.99
N VAL A 507 14.64 16.75 -14.88
CA VAL A 507 14.58 15.27 -14.73
C VAL A 507 13.55 14.67 -15.70
N ALA A 508 12.33 15.21 -15.74
CA ALA A 508 11.29 14.76 -16.66
C ALA A 508 11.72 14.95 -18.13
N ALA A 509 12.37 16.07 -18.46
CA ALA A 509 12.87 16.30 -19.80
C ALA A 509 13.99 15.32 -20.18
N PHE A 510 15.01 15.11 -19.34
CA PHE A 510 16.08 14.16 -19.60
C PHE A 510 15.59 12.71 -19.64
N ALA A 511 14.57 12.36 -18.85
CA ALA A 511 13.90 11.07 -18.93
C ALA A 511 13.41 10.76 -20.34
N THR A 512 12.74 11.72 -20.98
CA THR A 512 12.16 11.54 -22.32
C THR A 512 13.19 11.68 -23.43
N LEU A 513 14.22 12.53 -23.24
CA LEU A 513 15.35 12.68 -24.17
C LEU A 513 16.29 11.44 -24.15
N GLY A 514 16.21 10.59 -23.13
CA GLY A 514 17.08 9.41 -22.96
C GLY A 514 18.52 9.77 -22.55
N ARG A 515 18.68 10.83 -21.73
CA ARG A 515 19.98 11.34 -21.25
C ARG A 515 20.17 10.98 -19.79
N VAL A 516 20.62 9.73 -19.53
CA VAL A 516 20.64 9.10 -18.19
C VAL A 516 21.61 9.77 -17.21
N ASP A 517 22.79 10.14 -17.67
CA ASP A 517 23.81 10.75 -16.79
C ASP A 517 23.34 12.11 -16.28
N GLU A 518 22.77 12.92 -17.16
CA GLU A 518 22.23 14.23 -16.83
C GLU A 518 20.93 14.11 -16.01
N LEU A 519 20.13 13.09 -16.28
CA LEU A 519 18.97 12.73 -15.45
C LEU A 519 19.39 12.53 -14.01
N ASN A 520 20.39 11.67 -13.77
CA ASN A 520 20.87 11.33 -12.44
C ASN A 520 21.48 12.56 -11.72
N GLN A 521 22.22 13.41 -12.45
CA GLN A 521 22.78 14.65 -11.87
C GLN A 521 21.67 15.62 -11.46
N ALA A 522 20.67 15.83 -12.32
CA ALA A 522 19.53 16.70 -12.03
C ALA A 522 18.69 16.17 -10.86
N ALA A 523 18.46 14.86 -10.83
CA ALA A 523 17.74 14.18 -9.74
C ALA A 523 18.47 14.32 -8.40
N ALA A 524 19.78 14.08 -8.36
CA ALA A 524 20.60 14.24 -7.16
C ALA A 524 20.53 15.67 -6.60
N ARG A 525 20.56 16.67 -7.46
CA ARG A 525 20.41 18.08 -7.06
C ARG A 525 19.04 18.34 -6.45
N GLY A 526 17.98 17.89 -7.11
CA GLY A 526 16.59 18.04 -6.63
C GLY A 526 16.35 17.30 -5.31
N HIS A 527 16.81 16.05 -5.19
CA HIS A 527 16.68 15.27 -3.95
C HIS A 527 17.46 15.91 -2.79
N THR A 528 18.66 16.45 -3.06
CA THR A 528 19.44 17.16 -2.03
C THR A 528 18.72 18.42 -1.55
N ALA A 529 18.11 19.20 -2.44
CA ALA A 529 17.33 20.36 -2.06
C ALA A 529 16.06 19.97 -1.29
N ALA A 530 15.35 18.95 -1.76
CA ALA A 530 14.15 18.45 -1.09
C ALA A 530 14.43 17.86 0.31
N ALA A 531 15.63 17.34 0.55
CA ALA A 531 16.02 16.81 1.86
C ALA A 531 16.30 17.89 2.91
N ARG A 532 16.65 19.12 2.50
CA ARG A 532 16.96 20.24 3.42
C ARG A 532 15.72 20.82 4.11
N SER A 533 14.55 20.62 3.54
CA SER A 533 13.30 21.16 4.07
C SER A 533 12.21 20.09 4.15
N THR A 534 11.57 20.00 5.29
CA THR A 534 10.35 19.19 5.45
C THR A 534 9.15 19.82 4.75
N GLU A 535 9.21 21.11 4.43
CA GLU A 535 8.16 21.84 3.69
C GLU A 535 8.02 21.34 2.25
N LEU A 536 9.07 20.73 1.70
CA LEU A 536 9.10 20.22 0.34
C LEU A 536 8.80 18.71 0.25
N ALA A 537 8.33 18.11 1.33
CA ALA A 537 8.07 16.66 1.36
C ALA A 537 7.10 16.21 0.25
N PHE A 538 6.10 17.03 -0.10
CA PHE A 538 5.15 16.73 -1.17
C PHE A 538 5.76 16.74 -2.58
N LEU A 539 6.84 17.49 -2.82
CA LEU A 539 7.55 17.52 -4.11
C LEU A 539 8.50 16.31 -4.31
N ARG A 540 8.79 15.55 -3.25
CA ARG A 540 9.66 14.36 -3.34
C ARG A 540 9.06 13.28 -4.22
N VAL A 541 7.74 13.07 -4.14
CA VAL A 541 7.07 12.02 -4.93
C VAL A 541 7.09 12.32 -6.43
N PRO A 542 6.71 13.54 -6.92
CA PRO A 542 6.87 13.87 -8.33
C PRO A 542 8.30 13.73 -8.84
N LEU A 543 9.28 14.24 -8.08
CA LEU A 543 10.69 14.15 -8.45
C LEU A 543 11.15 12.69 -8.59
N ALA A 544 10.84 11.86 -7.60
CA ALA A 544 11.16 10.43 -7.63
C ALA A 544 10.41 9.69 -8.76
N GLY A 545 9.15 10.06 -9.01
CA GLY A 545 8.36 9.50 -10.10
C GLY A 545 8.98 9.76 -11.47
N TRP A 546 9.42 11.01 -11.76
CA TRP A 546 10.11 11.33 -13.01
C TRP A 546 11.49 10.69 -13.10
N HIS A 547 12.23 10.61 -11.99
CA HIS A 547 13.53 9.92 -11.94
C HIS A 547 13.36 8.42 -12.23
N MET A 548 12.44 7.76 -11.54
CA MET A 548 12.08 6.36 -11.78
C MET A 548 11.65 6.12 -13.24
N LEU A 549 10.81 7.00 -13.80
CA LEU A 549 10.37 6.91 -15.18
C LEU A 549 11.57 6.94 -16.15
N GLY A 550 12.50 7.87 -15.96
CA GLY A 550 13.69 7.98 -16.81
C GLY A 550 14.57 6.73 -16.76
N LEU A 551 14.84 6.23 -15.57
CA LEU A 551 15.57 4.96 -15.38
C LEU A 551 14.85 3.77 -16.01
N ARG A 552 13.52 3.71 -15.87
CA ARG A 552 12.67 2.67 -16.50
C ARG A 552 12.72 2.74 -18.03
N LEU A 553 12.62 3.94 -18.60
CA LEU A 553 12.70 4.13 -20.05
C LEU A 553 14.07 3.72 -20.60
N ALA A 554 15.12 4.04 -19.89
CA ALA A 554 16.48 3.69 -20.27
C ALA A 554 16.80 2.19 -20.10
N GLY A 555 16.06 1.46 -19.24
CA GLY A 555 16.26 0.06 -18.94
C GLY A 555 17.06 -0.22 -17.66
N HIS A 556 17.29 0.77 -16.81
CA HIS A 556 17.90 0.61 -15.49
C HIS A 556 16.85 0.21 -14.45
N LEU A 557 16.22 -0.97 -14.63
CA LEU A 557 15.02 -1.36 -13.90
C LEU A 557 15.25 -1.63 -12.40
N CYS A 558 16.44 -2.11 -12.03
CA CYS A 558 16.78 -2.30 -10.62
C CYS A 558 16.95 -0.96 -9.89
N GLU A 559 17.61 0.00 -10.53
CA GLU A 559 17.80 1.35 -10.00
C GLU A 559 16.47 2.09 -9.92
N ALA A 560 15.62 1.95 -10.94
CA ALA A 560 14.25 2.50 -10.96
C ALA A 560 13.44 2.01 -9.74
N LEU A 561 13.49 0.72 -9.43
CA LEU A 561 12.83 0.17 -8.23
C LEU A 561 13.45 0.70 -6.94
N THR A 562 14.77 0.84 -6.87
CA THR A 562 15.45 1.40 -5.69
C THR A 562 14.95 2.82 -5.41
N VAL A 563 14.92 3.70 -6.41
CA VAL A 563 14.40 5.08 -6.29
C VAL A 563 12.93 5.08 -5.82
N ALA A 564 12.11 4.17 -6.36
CA ALA A 564 10.71 4.06 -5.96
C ALA A 564 10.54 3.61 -4.50
N LEU A 565 11.34 2.65 -4.04
CA LEU A 565 11.31 2.15 -2.66
C LEU A 565 11.81 3.19 -1.65
N GLU A 566 12.89 3.91 -1.97
CA GLU A 566 13.40 5.02 -1.16
C GLU A 566 12.35 6.14 -1.04
N CYS A 567 11.66 6.46 -2.14
CA CYS A 567 10.56 7.41 -2.13
C CYS A 567 9.44 6.96 -1.19
N ARG A 568 9.06 5.68 -1.22
CA ARG A 568 8.02 5.12 -0.35
C ARG A 568 8.44 5.16 1.12
N GLU A 569 9.69 4.84 1.44
CA GLU A 569 10.22 4.92 2.80
C GLU A 569 10.19 6.37 3.32
N ALA A 570 10.66 7.31 2.49
CA ALA A 570 10.64 8.73 2.83
C ALA A 570 9.24 9.35 2.92
N SER A 571 8.22 8.68 2.36
CA SER A 571 6.83 9.11 2.40
C SER A 571 6.02 8.48 3.54
N ASN A 572 6.63 7.61 4.35
CA ASN A 572 5.99 7.00 5.50
C ASN A 572 5.61 8.09 6.53
N GLY A 573 4.34 8.06 6.95
CA GLY A 573 3.79 9.03 7.89
C GLY A 573 3.25 10.33 7.24
N LEU A 574 3.39 10.49 5.93
CA LEU A 574 2.73 11.56 5.18
C LEU A 574 1.35 11.08 4.74
N ALA A 575 0.31 11.87 5.02
CA ALA A 575 -1.01 11.59 4.48
C ALA A 575 -0.96 11.60 2.93
N PHE A 576 -1.55 10.61 2.27
CA PHE A 576 -1.45 10.33 0.82
C PHE A 576 -0.04 10.01 0.29
N GLY A 577 1.03 10.18 1.07
CA GLY A 577 2.40 9.90 0.63
C GLY A 577 2.62 8.41 0.32
N THR A 578 2.05 7.55 1.15
CA THR A 578 2.11 6.08 0.97
C THR A 578 1.37 5.65 -0.29
N GLU A 579 0.19 6.21 -0.55
CA GLU A 579 -0.64 5.90 -1.72
C GLU A 579 0.04 6.34 -3.02
N LEU A 580 0.52 7.59 -3.05
CA LEU A 580 1.22 8.12 -4.23
C LEU A 580 2.52 7.35 -4.53
N SER A 581 3.33 7.08 -3.51
CA SER A 581 4.57 6.33 -3.68
C SER A 581 4.32 4.85 -4.01
N SER A 582 3.20 4.26 -3.57
CA SER A 582 2.80 2.91 -3.96
C SER A 582 2.50 2.80 -5.47
N ALA A 583 1.96 3.86 -6.09
CA ALA A 583 1.79 3.89 -7.55
C ALA A 583 3.15 3.87 -8.27
N VAL A 584 4.13 4.62 -7.77
CA VAL A 584 5.50 4.66 -8.33
C VAL A 584 6.18 3.29 -8.20
N VAL A 585 6.08 2.64 -7.03
CA VAL A 585 6.63 1.28 -6.84
C VAL A 585 5.90 0.27 -7.72
N GLY A 586 4.56 0.38 -7.83
CA GLY A 586 3.76 -0.50 -8.67
C GLY A 586 4.15 -0.45 -10.14
N ASP A 587 4.44 0.74 -10.69
CA ASP A 587 4.93 0.88 -12.08
C ASP A 587 6.34 0.31 -12.26
N ALA A 588 7.24 0.51 -11.29
CA ALA A 588 8.59 -0.05 -11.32
C ALA A 588 8.57 -1.60 -11.28
N GLU A 589 7.70 -2.18 -10.44
CA GLU A 589 7.53 -3.65 -10.37
C GLU A 589 6.88 -4.22 -11.65
N LEU A 590 5.92 -3.51 -12.23
CA LEU A 590 5.33 -3.89 -13.52
C LEU A 590 6.38 -3.93 -14.65
N ALA A 591 7.27 -2.94 -14.68
CA ALA A 591 8.35 -2.89 -15.67
C ALA A 591 9.32 -4.06 -15.56
N ARG A 592 9.45 -4.67 -14.37
CA ARG A 592 10.24 -5.88 -14.11
C ARG A 592 9.48 -7.19 -14.34
N GLY A 593 8.19 -7.11 -14.69
CA GLY A 593 7.34 -8.26 -14.91
C GLY A 593 6.65 -8.80 -13.64
N GLN A 594 6.74 -8.14 -12.48
CA GLN A 594 6.11 -8.57 -11.23
C GLN A 594 4.63 -8.14 -11.20
N VAL A 595 3.81 -8.78 -12.03
CA VAL A 595 2.45 -8.32 -12.37
C VAL A 595 1.52 -8.33 -11.15
N ASN A 596 1.54 -9.38 -10.31
CA ASN A 596 0.67 -9.49 -9.14
C ASN A 596 1.05 -8.49 -8.05
N VAL A 597 2.35 -8.28 -7.83
CA VAL A 597 2.85 -7.27 -6.88
C VAL A 597 2.41 -5.88 -7.34
N ALA A 598 2.61 -5.58 -8.63
CA ALA A 598 2.20 -4.32 -9.23
C ALA A 598 0.69 -4.08 -9.08
N LEU A 599 -0.15 -5.06 -9.45
CA LEU A 599 -1.61 -4.93 -9.34
C LEU A 599 -2.07 -4.69 -7.90
N ARG A 600 -1.46 -5.32 -6.91
CA ARG A 600 -1.79 -5.09 -5.51
C ARG A 600 -1.46 -3.65 -5.11
N LEU A 601 -0.24 -3.17 -5.38
CA LEU A 601 0.21 -1.82 -5.04
C LEU A 601 -0.59 -0.74 -5.76
N LEU A 602 -0.88 -0.93 -7.05
CA LEU A 602 -1.67 0.01 -7.85
C LEU A 602 -3.13 0.08 -7.40
N ARG A 603 -3.74 -1.04 -6.97
CA ARG A 603 -5.09 -1.04 -6.38
C ARG A 603 -5.12 -0.29 -5.05
N GLU A 604 -4.15 -0.52 -4.18
CA GLU A 604 -3.99 0.22 -2.93
C GLU A 604 -3.86 1.73 -3.19
N ALA A 605 -2.98 2.10 -4.12
CA ALA A 605 -2.76 3.49 -4.52
C ALA A 605 -4.03 4.13 -5.06
N ARG A 606 -4.73 3.46 -5.97
CA ARG A 606 -5.98 3.94 -6.56
C ARG A 606 -7.05 4.21 -5.50
N VAL A 607 -7.29 3.24 -4.61
CA VAL A 607 -8.27 3.39 -3.53
C VAL A 607 -7.91 4.57 -2.62
N GLY A 608 -6.62 4.79 -2.36
CA GLY A 608 -6.14 5.95 -1.62
C GLY A 608 -6.44 7.28 -2.30
N MET A 609 -6.46 7.30 -3.64
CA MET A 609 -6.71 8.50 -4.47
C MET A 609 -8.19 8.76 -4.75
N GLU A 610 -9.11 7.83 -4.48
CA GLU A 610 -10.56 7.95 -4.69
C GLU A 610 -11.28 8.80 -3.60
N GLY A 611 -10.57 9.66 -2.88
CA GLY A 611 -11.16 10.59 -1.91
C GLY A 611 -11.68 11.88 -2.56
N PRO A 612 -12.29 12.80 -1.80
CA PRO A 612 -12.75 14.12 -2.30
C PRO A 612 -11.60 15.04 -2.70
N GLY A 613 -10.43 14.51 -2.99
CA GLY A 613 -9.26 15.16 -3.52
C GLY A 613 -8.71 14.32 -4.64
N ASN A 614 -9.25 14.47 -5.86
CA ASN A 614 -8.66 13.85 -7.03
C ASN A 614 -7.16 14.22 -7.07
N ALA A 615 -6.29 13.22 -6.96
CA ALA A 615 -4.83 13.39 -6.93
C ALA A 615 -4.25 13.88 -8.28
N GLY A 616 -5.05 14.50 -9.14
CA GLY A 616 -4.66 15.07 -10.43
C GLY A 616 -3.90 14.09 -11.30
N GLY A 617 -2.72 14.50 -11.77
CA GLY A 617 -1.88 13.68 -12.63
C GLY A 617 -1.41 12.34 -12.04
N PHE A 618 -1.41 12.15 -10.73
CA PHE A 618 -1.05 10.87 -10.10
C PHE A 618 -2.10 9.79 -10.31
N LEU A 619 -3.38 10.13 -10.29
CA LEU A 619 -4.44 9.18 -10.63
C LEU A 619 -4.29 8.71 -12.07
N TYR A 620 -4.01 9.63 -12.99
CA TYR A 620 -3.76 9.33 -14.39
C TYR A 620 -2.57 8.37 -14.55
N PHE A 621 -1.45 8.64 -13.84
CA PHE A 621 -0.28 7.77 -13.80
C PHE A 621 -0.62 6.37 -13.25
N CYS A 622 -1.37 6.28 -12.16
CA CYS A 622 -1.79 5.01 -11.57
C CYS A 622 -2.68 4.19 -12.53
N LEU A 623 -3.59 4.86 -13.24
CA LEU A 623 -4.56 4.20 -14.12
C LEU A 623 -3.90 3.57 -15.36
N PHE A 624 -2.91 4.22 -16.00
CA PHE A 624 -2.27 3.57 -17.16
C PHE A 624 -1.44 2.36 -16.75
N SER A 625 -0.74 2.41 -15.62
CA SER A 625 0.01 1.25 -15.09
C SER A 625 -0.92 0.12 -14.69
N THR A 626 -2.06 0.42 -14.04
CA THR A 626 -3.09 -0.57 -13.69
C THR A 626 -3.67 -1.24 -14.93
N THR A 627 -4.03 -0.45 -15.96
CA THR A 627 -4.62 -0.94 -17.20
C THR A 627 -3.66 -1.88 -17.94
N ARG A 628 -2.37 -1.50 -18.02
CA ARG A 628 -1.33 -2.31 -18.62
C ARG A 628 -1.10 -3.60 -17.85
N ALA A 629 -1.05 -3.55 -16.51
CA ALA A 629 -0.89 -4.74 -15.68
C ALA A 629 -2.05 -5.73 -15.84
N LEU A 630 -3.30 -5.23 -15.91
CA LEU A 630 -4.49 -6.06 -16.20
C LEU A 630 -4.43 -6.69 -17.59
N ALA A 631 -4.00 -5.93 -18.61
CA ALA A 631 -3.84 -6.47 -19.97
C ALA A 631 -2.80 -7.60 -20.00
N VAL A 632 -1.65 -7.42 -19.37
CA VAL A 632 -0.57 -8.41 -19.30
C VAL A 632 -0.96 -9.64 -18.49
N SER A 633 -1.75 -9.48 -17.41
CA SER A 633 -2.27 -10.62 -16.62
C SER A 633 -3.30 -11.46 -17.37
N GLY A 634 -3.85 -10.94 -18.49
CA GLY A 634 -4.89 -11.58 -19.28
C GLY A 634 -6.32 -11.29 -18.77
N ASP A 635 -6.51 -10.37 -17.82
CA ASP A 635 -7.84 -9.85 -17.43
C ASP A 635 -8.30 -8.80 -18.45
N VAL A 636 -8.73 -9.25 -19.60
CA VAL A 636 -9.20 -8.39 -20.72
C VAL A 636 -10.39 -7.52 -20.31
N ALA A 637 -11.32 -8.07 -19.52
CA ALA A 637 -12.50 -7.34 -19.08
C ALA A 637 -12.12 -6.22 -18.10
N GLY A 638 -11.24 -6.51 -17.16
CA GLY A 638 -10.67 -5.53 -16.24
C GLY A 638 -9.88 -4.44 -16.97
N ALA A 639 -9.03 -4.83 -17.92
CA ALA A 639 -8.23 -3.90 -18.71
C ALA A 639 -9.10 -2.93 -19.54
N ARG A 640 -10.20 -3.41 -20.13
CA ARG A 640 -11.17 -2.53 -20.83
C ARG A 640 -11.83 -1.51 -19.91
N ARG A 641 -12.27 -1.94 -18.73
CA ARG A 641 -12.87 -1.01 -17.76
C ARG A 641 -11.87 0.03 -17.31
N ALA A 642 -10.65 -0.40 -16.95
CA ALA A 642 -9.60 0.51 -16.53
C ALA A 642 -9.17 1.48 -17.65
N LEU A 643 -9.19 1.04 -18.93
CA LEU A 643 -8.93 1.91 -20.07
C LEU A 643 -10.01 2.99 -20.26
N ALA A 644 -11.29 2.65 -20.04
CA ALA A 644 -12.37 3.64 -20.10
C ALA A 644 -12.21 4.69 -19.00
N GLU A 645 -11.89 4.27 -17.77
CA GLU A 645 -11.61 5.17 -16.64
C GLU A 645 -10.37 6.05 -16.92
N LEU A 646 -9.32 5.47 -17.51
CA LEU A 646 -8.12 6.21 -17.91
C LEU A 646 -8.45 7.30 -18.95
N TRP A 647 -9.37 6.99 -19.87
CA TRP A 647 -9.80 7.95 -20.89
C TRP A 647 -10.58 9.11 -20.28
N ASP A 648 -11.47 8.82 -19.33
CA ASP A 648 -12.23 9.83 -18.60
C ASP A 648 -11.32 10.70 -17.70
N ALA A 649 -10.20 10.14 -17.23
CA ALA A 649 -9.18 10.82 -16.45
C ALA A 649 -8.10 11.52 -17.30
N TRP A 650 -8.27 11.62 -18.64
CA TRP A 650 -7.32 12.27 -19.54
C TRP A 650 -6.92 13.65 -19.02
N HIS A 651 -5.61 13.90 -18.95
CA HIS A 651 -5.08 15.11 -18.35
C HIS A 651 -4.30 15.94 -19.40
N PRO A 652 -4.88 17.04 -19.93
CA PRO A 652 -4.32 17.80 -21.05
C PRO A 652 -2.99 18.49 -20.78
N ALA A 653 -2.58 18.61 -19.52
CA ALA A 653 -1.26 19.17 -19.16
C ALA A 653 -0.18 18.08 -19.03
N LEU A 654 -0.52 16.78 -19.10
CA LEU A 654 0.46 15.69 -19.01
C LEU A 654 0.76 15.08 -20.39
N LEU A 655 0.98 15.93 -21.38
CA LEU A 655 1.30 15.51 -22.75
C LEU A 655 2.63 14.74 -22.85
N ILE A 656 3.49 14.88 -21.85
CA ILE A 656 4.70 14.06 -21.71
C ILE A 656 4.37 12.56 -21.62
N LEU A 657 3.19 12.16 -21.09
CA LEU A 657 2.73 10.78 -20.92
C LEU A 657 1.81 10.29 -22.06
N GLU A 658 1.55 11.10 -23.09
CA GLU A 658 0.69 10.70 -24.19
C GLU A 658 1.19 9.42 -24.92
N PRO A 659 2.50 9.22 -25.18
CA PRO A 659 2.99 7.96 -25.72
C PRO A 659 2.67 6.74 -24.83
N GLU A 660 2.75 6.88 -23.49
CA GLU A 660 2.40 5.80 -22.54
C GLU A 660 0.91 5.46 -22.60
N MET A 661 0.06 6.45 -22.78
CA MET A 661 -1.39 6.23 -22.94
C MET A 661 -1.70 5.45 -24.24
N LEU A 662 -1.06 5.80 -25.35
CA LEU A 662 -1.19 5.07 -26.60
C LEU A 662 -0.67 3.64 -26.47
N LEU A 663 0.45 3.45 -25.79
CA LEU A 663 0.99 2.11 -25.51
C LEU A 663 0.05 1.30 -24.60
N THR A 664 -0.60 1.93 -23.64
CA THR A 664 -1.60 1.26 -22.79
C THR A 664 -2.77 0.74 -23.63
N ARG A 665 -3.25 1.54 -24.60
CA ARG A 665 -4.25 1.08 -25.57
C ARG A 665 -3.73 -0.08 -26.44
N ALA A 666 -2.46 0.00 -26.85
CA ALA A 666 -1.82 -1.07 -27.62
C ALA A 666 -1.79 -2.39 -26.83
N TRP A 667 -1.45 -2.36 -25.54
CA TRP A 667 -1.48 -3.52 -24.67
C TRP A 667 -2.89 -4.11 -24.49
N VAL A 668 -3.92 -3.27 -24.37
CA VAL A 668 -5.32 -3.74 -24.30
C VAL A 668 -5.73 -4.40 -25.61
N ALA A 669 -5.41 -3.80 -26.77
CA ALA A 669 -5.68 -4.40 -28.07
C ALA A 669 -4.92 -5.73 -28.25
N ALA A 670 -3.69 -5.83 -27.76
CA ALA A 670 -2.90 -7.06 -27.78
C ALA A 670 -3.55 -8.16 -26.91
N ALA A 671 -4.03 -7.81 -25.72
CA ALA A 671 -4.75 -8.73 -24.83
C ALA A 671 -6.10 -9.21 -25.43
N GLU A 672 -6.75 -8.36 -26.21
CA GLU A 672 -7.95 -8.71 -27.00
C GLU A 672 -7.64 -9.59 -28.22
N GLY A 673 -6.36 -9.83 -28.52
CA GLY A 673 -5.92 -10.59 -29.69
C GLY A 673 -5.95 -9.83 -31.02
N VAL A 674 -6.12 -8.49 -31.00
CA VAL A 674 -6.12 -7.62 -32.19
C VAL A 674 -4.70 -7.07 -32.40
N VAL A 675 -3.76 -7.96 -32.72
CA VAL A 675 -2.32 -7.66 -32.77
C VAL A 675 -1.98 -6.59 -33.82
N SER A 676 -2.65 -6.54 -34.96
CA SER A 676 -2.43 -5.49 -35.95
C SER A 676 -2.78 -4.10 -35.46
N GLU A 677 -3.85 -3.97 -34.66
CA GLU A 677 -4.21 -2.72 -34.03
C GLU A 677 -3.22 -2.36 -32.91
N ALA A 678 -2.76 -3.35 -32.15
CA ALA A 678 -1.75 -3.13 -31.12
C ALA A 678 -0.44 -2.59 -31.72
N VAL A 679 0.03 -3.16 -32.84
CA VAL A 679 1.20 -2.69 -33.58
C VAL A 679 0.96 -1.28 -34.13
N ARG A 680 -0.21 -1.01 -34.72
CA ARG A 680 -0.55 0.34 -35.23
C ARG A 680 -0.51 1.40 -34.13
N LEU A 681 -1.07 1.10 -32.97
CA LEU A 681 -1.06 2.01 -31.80
C LEU A 681 0.36 2.22 -31.23
N ALA A 682 1.21 1.20 -31.28
CA ALA A 682 2.60 1.32 -30.88
C ALA A 682 3.38 2.25 -31.87
N HIS A 683 3.11 2.15 -33.18
CA HIS A 683 3.65 3.09 -34.16
C HIS A 683 3.14 4.52 -33.93
N GLU A 684 1.84 4.71 -33.68
CA GLU A 684 1.25 6.01 -33.37
C GLU A 684 1.92 6.63 -32.12
N ALA A 685 2.17 5.82 -31.09
CA ALA A 685 2.92 6.25 -29.91
C ALA A 685 4.35 6.70 -30.24
N ALA A 686 5.03 5.95 -31.11
CA ALA A 686 6.37 6.30 -31.57
C ALA A 686 6.39 7.61 -32.40
N GLU A 687 5.41 7.82 -33.27
CA GLU A 687 5.27 9.05 -34.07
C GLU A 687 5.03 10.26 -33.17
N VAL A 688 4.11 10.15 -32.17
CA VAL A 688 3.84 11.21 -31.20
C VAL A 688 5.10 11.52 -30.39
N ALA A 689 5.82 10.52 -29.93
CA ALA A 689 7.07 10.67 -29.18
C ALA A 689 8.15 11.34 -30.04
N ALA A 690 8.34 10.91 -31.29
CA ALA A 690 9.30 11.48 -32.23
C ALA A 690 9.00 12.96 -32.54
N ALA A 691 7.72 13.30 -32.78
CA ALA A 691 7.28 14.67 -33.07
C ALA A 691 7.58 15.66 -31.93
N ARG A 692 7.63 15.15 -30.68
CA ARG A 692 7.95 15.94 -29.47
C ARG A 692 9.41 15.82 -29.03
N GLY A 693 10.25 15.09 -29.75
CA GLY A 693 11.64 14.86 -29.36
C GLY A 693 11.81 13.93 -28.15
N GLN A 694 10.80 13.13 -27.81
CA GLN A 694 10.79 12.20 -26.68
C GLN A 694 11.43 10.84 -27.09
N LEU A 695 12.73 10.85 -27.35
CA LEU A 695 13.46 9.73 -27.95
C LEU A 695 13.37 8.45 -27.14
N ALA A 696 13.37 8.52 -25.81
CA ALA A 696 13.28 7.34 -24.96
C ALA A 696 11.87 6.70 -25.01
N HIS A 697 10.81 7.48 -25.11
CA HIS A 697 9.46 6.98 -25.36
C HIS A 697 9.33 6.38 -26.77
N GLU A 698 9.98 6.99 -27.78
CA GLU A 698 10.02 6.41 -29.14
C GLU A 698 10.66 5.01 -29.10
N VAL A 699 11.79 4.84 -28.40
CA VAL A 699 12.41 3.53 -28.21
C VAL A 699 11.44 2.54 -27.56
N LEU A 700 10.77 2.93 -26.47
CA LEU A 700 9.83 2.06 -25.77
C LEU A 700 8.66 1.66 -26.67
N ALA A 701 8.13 2.60 -27.45
CA ALA A 701 7.01 2.37 -28.36
C ALA A 701 7.37 1.40 -29.49
N LEU A 702 8.50 1.62 -30.15
CA LEU A 702 8.99 0.72 -31.19
C LEU A 702 9.38 -0.64 -30.63
N HIS A 703 9.97 -0.71 -29.44
CA HIS A 703 10.26 -1.99 -28.78
C HIS A 703 8.98 -2.77 -28.44
N THR A 704 7.93 -2.08 -28.04
CA THR A 704 6.60 -2.70 -27.81
C THR A 704 6.05 -3.30 -29.11
N ALA A 705 6.20 -2.59 -30.26
CA ALA A 705 5.84 -3.13 -31.58
C ALA A 705 6.64 -4.41 -31.93
N VAL A 706 7.94 -4.44 -31.57
CA VAL A 706 8.78 -5.65 -31.73
C VAL A 706 8.27 -6.81 -30.88
N CYS A 707 7.90 -6.56 -29.62
CA CYS A 707 7.29 -7.57 -28.73
C CYS A 707 5.98 -8.11 -29.32
N PHE A 708 5.21 -7.28 -30.02
CA PHE A 708 4.00 -7.69 -30.74
C PHE A 708 4.28 -8.37 -32.10
N GLY A 709 5.56 -8.48 -32.52
CA GLY A 709 5.98 -9.24 -33.68
C GLY A 709 6.31 -8.40 -34.92
N ASP A 710 6.45 -7.08 -34.82
CA ASP A 710 6.85 -6.23 -35.92
C ASP A 710 8.37 -5.97 -35.96
N GLY A 711 9.05 -6.60 -36.88
CA GLY A 711 10.49 -6.39 -37.17
C GLY A 711 10.79 -5.22 -38.10
N SER A 712 9.80 -4.54 -38.67
CA SER A 712 10.01 -3.50 -39.68
C SER A 712 10.73 -2.25 -39.13
N VAL A 713 10.69 -2.07 -37.81
CA VAL A 713 11.24 -0.92 -37.06
C VAL A 713 12.75 -1.05 -36.77
N ALA A 714 13.40 -2.13 -37.18
CA ALA A 714 14.80 -2.43 -36.83
C ALA A 714 15.78 -1.29 -37.22
N GLY A 715 15.61 -0.67 -38.40
CA GLY A 715 16.48 0.44 -38.86
C GLY A 715 16.32 1.68 -37.93
N ARG A 716 15.09 2.00 -37.55
CA ARG A 716 14.85 3.17 -36.68
C ARG A 716 15.36 2.93 -35.26
N LEU A 717 15.18 1.73 -34.71
CA LEU A 717 15.73 1.39 -33.39
C LEU A 717 17.26 1.39 -33.38
N ALA A 718 17.91 0.97 -34.48
CA ALA A 718 19.35 1.04 -34.60
C ALA A 718 19.87 2.50 -34.59
N ASP A 719 19.17 3.44 -35.25
CA ASP A 719 19.47 4.86 -35.19
C ASP A 719 19.30 5.41 -33.76
N LEU A 720 18.16 5.10 -33.11
CA LEU A 720 17.88 5.54 -31.74
C LEU A 720 18.89 4.99 -30.73
N ALA A 721 19.38 3.77 -30.90
CA ALA A 721 20.41 3.17 -30.05
C ALA A 721 21.73 3.93 -30.03
N THR A 722 22.00 4.79 -31.03
CA THR A 722 23.17 5.68 -31.04
C THR A 722 22.94 7.01 -30.32
N ARG A 723 21.68 7.32 -29.98
CA ARG A 723 21.25 8.63 -29.48
C ARG A 723 20.69 8.58 -28.06
N VAL A 724 20.13 7.44 -27.67
CA VAL A 724 19.46 7.22 -26.39
C VAL A 724 20.37 6.39 -25.51
N ALA A 725 20.70 6.91 -24.32
CA ALA A 725 21.54 6.22 -23.36
C ALA A 725 20.78 5.09 -22.62
N GLY A 726 21.54 4.12 -22.12
CA GLY A 726 21.01 3.00 -21.33
C GLY A 726 20.85 1.69 -22.13
N PRO A 727 20.64 0.57 -21.44
CA PRO A 727 20.64 -0.75 -22.04
C PRO A 727 19.42 -1.09 -22.91
N ARG A 728 18.27 -0.39 -22.74
CA ARG A 728 17.03 -0.71 -23.48
C ARG A 728 17.17 -0.49 -24.99
N ALA A 729 17.71 0.66 -25.41
CA ALA A 729 17.76 1.00 -26.83
C ALA A 729 18.58 -0.01 -27.65
N PRO A 730 19.83 -0.40 -27.27
CA PRO A 730 20.57 -1.43 -27.97
C PRO A 730 19.92 -2.82 -27.87
N ALA A 731 19.30 -3.20 -26.76
CA ALA A 731 18.62 -4.48 -26.63
C ALA A 731 17.37 -4.55 -27.55
N ALA A 732 16.59 -3.48 -27.61
CA ALA A 732 15.45 -3.37 -28.51
C ALA A 732 15.87 -3.44 -30.00
N ALA A 733 16.94 -2.74 -30.37
CA ALA A 733 17.50 -2.78 -31.71
C ALA A 733 17.98 -4.20 -32.09
N ALA A 734 18.66 -4.88 -31.16
CA ALA A 734 19.12 -6.26 -31.37
C ALA A 734 17.94 -7.23 -31.57
N GLN A 735 16.90 -7.14 -30.75
CA GLN A 735 15.69 -7.95 -30.88
C GLN A 735 14.99 -7.68 -32.23
N ALA A 736 14.82 -6.40 -32.57
CA ALA A 736 14.17 -6.01 -33.83
C ALA A 736 14.91 -6.55 -35.04
N ALA A 737 16.24 -6.39 -35.09
CA ALA A 737 17.07 -6.90 -36.16
C ALA A 737 17.00 -8.45 -36.31
N ALA A 738 17.05 -9.14 -35.15
CA ALA A 738 16.92 -10.58 -35.11
C ALA A 738 15.52 -11.05 -35.56
N LEU A 739 14.46 -10.35 -35.18
CA LEU A 739 13.10 -10.63 -35.61
C LEU A 739 12.92 -10.42 -37.11
N ALA A 740 13.44 -9.31 -37.64
CA ALA A 740 13.40 -9.01 -39.09
C ALA A 740 14.15 -10.07 -39.93
N ALA A 741 15.25 -10.61 -39.41
CA ALA A 741 16.04 -11.66 -40.06
C ALA A 741 15.49 -13.08 -39.83
N ASP A 742 14.41 -13.25 -39.05
CA ASP A 742 13.88 -14.53 -38.56
C ASP A 742 14.97 -15.40 -37.92
N ASP A 743 15.93 -14.77 -37.19
CA ASP A 743 17.08 -15.43 -36.60
C ASP A 743 16.80 -15.82 -35.14
N GLY A 744 16.50 -17.12 -34.91
CA GLY A 744 16.16 -17.67 -33.62
C GLY A 744 17.32 -17.61 -32.59
N ASP A 745 18.58 -17.76 -33.02
CA ASP A 745 19.74 -17.67 -32.11
C ASP A 745 19.99 -16.24 -31.66
N ALA A 746 19.87 -15.27 -32.56
CA ALA A 746 19.98 -13.85 -32.23
C ALA A 746 18.82 -13.40 -31.33
N LEU A 747 17.58 -13.88 -31.56
CA LEU A 747 16.43 -13.63 -30.64
C LEU A 747 16.67 -14.23 -29.25
N ARG A 748 17.25 -15.41 -29.17
CA ARG A 748 17.63 -16.01 -27.88
C ARG A 748 18.69 -15.16 -27.16
N ALA A 749 19.68 -14.64 -27.89
CA ALA A 749 20.68 -13.72 -27.29
C ALA A 749 20.03 -12.42 -26.79
N ALA A 750 19.11 -11.84 -27.56
CA ALA A 750 18.32 -10.66 -27.13
C ALA A 750 17.49 -10.96 -25.87
N SER A 751 16.87 -12.15 -25.78
CA SER A 751 16.15 -12.58 -24.57
C SER A 751 17.06 -12.60 -23.33
N ILE A 752 18.33 -13.02 -23.45
CA ILE A 752 19.28 -13.04 -22.35
C ILE A 752 19.66 -11.60 -21.94
N GLN A 753 19.88 -10.71 -22.89
CA GLN A 753 20.19 -9.31 -22.61
C GLN A 753 19.03 -8.61 -21.88
N LEU A 754 17.79 -8.84 -22.31
CA LEU A 754 16.58 -8.29 -21.68
C LEU A 754 16.39 -8.82 -20.26
N GLU A 755 16.66 -10.13 -20.01
CA GLU A 755 16.61 -10.71 -18.68
C GLU A 755 17.68 -10.11 -17.77
N GLN A 756 18.90 -9.90 -18.25
CA GLN A 756 19.98 -9.24 -17.51
C GLN A 756 19.64 -7.78 -17.16
N MET A 757 18.90 -7.10 -18.01
CA MET A 757 18.37 -5.76 -17.77
C MET A 757 17.26 -5.77 -16.70
N GLY A 758 16.64 -6.92 -16.43
CA GLY A 758 15.53 -7.10 -15.52
C GLY A 758 14.14 -6.98 -16.17
N ASP A 759 14.06 -6.81 -17.51
CA ASP A 759 12.79 -6.80 -18.26
C ASP A 759 12.38 -8.24 -18.61
N LEU A 760 11.81 -8.93 -17.61
CA LEU A 760 11.48 -10.34 -17.73
C LEU A 760 10.39 -10.59 -18.77
N LEU A 761 9.46 -9.63 -18.94
CA LEU A 761 8.37 -9.77 -19.91
C LEU A 761 8.90 -9.68 -21.35
N ALA A 762 9.71 -8.67 -21.68
CA ALA A 762 10.31 -8.57 -23.00
C ALA A 762 11.29 -9.73 -23.27
N ALA A 763 12.00 -10.21 -22.24
CA ALA A 763 12.83 -11.41 -22.34
C ALA A 763 12.02 -12.67 -22.68
N ALA A 764 10.82 -12.81 -22.11
CA ALA A 764 9.89 -13.89 -22.40
C ALA A 764 9.39 -13.81 -23.85
N ASP A 765 9.03 -12.60 -24.31
CA ASP A 765 8.60 -12.36 -25.69
C ASP A 765 9.70 -12.70 -26.71
N ALA A 766 10.92 -12.25 -26.48
CA ALA A 766 12.06 -12.57 -27.35
C ALA A 766 12.36 -14.08 -27.38
N ALA A 767 12.26 -14.79 -26.25
CA ALA A 767 12.40 -16.24 -26.18
C ALA A 767 11.27 -16.97 -26.97
N ALA A 768 10.04 -16.46 -26.88
CA ALA A 768 8.89 -16.98 -27.58
C ALA A 768 9.05 -16.78 -29.12
N GLN A 769 9.51 -15.59 -29.52
CA GLN A 769 9.84 -15.29 -30.92
C GLN A 769 10.96 -16.21 -31.45
N ALA A 770 11.99 -16.47 -30.61
CA ALA A 770 13.05 -17.43 -30.96
C ALA A 770 12.50 -18.84 -31.18
N ALA A 771 11.60 -19.32 -30.36
CA ALA A 771 10.95 -20.62 -30.49
C ALA A 771 10.19 -20.72 -31.82
N VAL A 772 9.45 -19.67 -32.18
CA VAL A 772 8.71 -19.60 -33.47
C VAL A 772 9.68 -19.61 -34.68
N ALA A 773 10.75 -18.80 -34.62
CA ALA A 773 11.76 -18.76 -35.70
C ALA A 773 12.46 -20.12 -35.90
N HIS A 774 12.87 -20.79 -34.82
CA HIS A 774 13.43 -22.14 -34.87
C HIS A 774 12.44 -23.19 -35.41
N THR A 775 11.15 -23.07 -35.02
CA THR A 775 10.09 -23.96 -35.56
C THR A 775 9.94 -23.81 -37.07
N ARG A 776 9.96 -22.57 -37.61
CA ARG A 776 9.89 -22.31 -39.05
C ARG A 776 11.06 -22.90 -39.82
N ARG A 777 12.21 -23.06 -39.17
CA ARG A 777 13.42 -23.67 -39.72
C ARG A 777 13.55 -25.16 -39.41
N ASP A 778 12.49 -25.82 -38.89
CA ASP A 778 12.44 -27.24 -38.49
C ASP A 778 13.50 -27.64 -37.43
N GLN A 779 13.95 -26.68 -36.62
CA GLN A 779 14.97 -26.89 -35.57
C GLN A 779 14.31 -27.28 -34.22
N LYS A 780 13.70 -28.43 -34.17
CA LYS A 780 12.80 -28.86 -33.06
C LYS A 780 13.45 -28.81 -31.66
N THR A 781 14.69 -29.30 -31.51
CA THR A 781 15.36 -29.33 -30.22
C THR A 781 15.58 -27.92 -29.66
N VAL A 782 16.06 -26.99 -30.50
CA VAL A 782 16.34 -25.60 -30.10
C VAL A 782 15.01 -24.83 -29.85
N SER A 783 14.01 -25.08 -30.70
CA SER A 783 12.66 -24.53 -30.51
C SER A 783 12.06 -24.94 -29.18
N THR A 784 12.18 -26.25 -28.80
CA THR A 784 11.69 -26.73 -27.48
C THR A 784 12.43 -26.04 -26.32
N ALA A 785 13.75 -25.89 -26.44
CA ALA A 785 14.53 -25.19 -25.40
C ALA A 785 14.13 -23.70 -25.26
N ALA A 786 13.90 -23.03 -26.40
CA ALA A 786 13.45 -21.65 -26.44
C ALA A 786 12.02 -21.50 -25.84
N SER A 787 11.10 -22.41 -26.18
CA SER A 787 9.75 -22.47 -25.60
C SER A 787 9.79 -22.69 -24.09
N ALA A 788 10.64 -23.61 -23.61
CA ALA A 788 10.80 -23.85 -22.18
C ALA A 788 11.35 -22.61 -21.44
N ARG A 789 12.27 -21.85 -22.09
CA ARG A 789 12.76 -20.59 -21.55
C ARG A 789 11.64 -19.54 -21.49
N ALA A 790 10.86 -19.38 -22.57
CA ALA A 790 9.75 -18.44 -22.62
C ALA A 790 8.72 -18.74 -21.51
N HIS A 791 8.40 -20.01 -21.31
CA HIS A 791 7.48 -20.43 -20.25
C HIS A 791 8.02 -20.10 -18.86
N ARG A 792 9.27 -20.43 -18.55
CA ARG A 792 9.87 -20.09 -17.24
C ARG A 792 9.86 -18.58 -16.96
N LEU A 793 10.16 -17.76 -17.98
CA LEU A 793 10.13 -16.31 -17.84
C LEU A 793 8.70 -15.78 -17.68
N ALA A 794 7.73 -16.35 -18.40
CA ALA A 794 6.32 -16.00 -18.23
C ALA A 794 5.79 -16.36 -16.83
N GLU A 795 6.17 -17.52 -16.27
CA GLU A 795 5.87 -17.92 -14.90
C GLU A 795 6.52 -16.96 -13.88
N ALA A 796 7.74 -16.51 -14.14
CA ALA A 796 8.40 -15.50 -13.32
C ALA A 796 7.73 -14.10 -13.41
N CYS A 797 6.87 -13.91 -14.43
CA CYS A 797 5.98 -12.76 -14.61
C CYS A 797 4.53 -13.08 -14.21
N ASP A 798 4.33 -13.96 -13.23
CA ASP A 798 3.01 -14.35 -12.70
C ASP A 798 2.04 -14.94 -13.77
N GLY A 799 2.58 -15.64 -14.76
CA GLY A 799 1.80 -16.22 -15.84
C GLY A 799 1.34 -15.20 -16.89
N ALA A 800 2.15 -14.18 -17.12
CA ALA A 800 1.88 -13.10 -18.09
C ALA A 800 1.50 -13.65 -19.49
N ARG A 801 0.59 -12.92 -20.13
CA ARG A 801 0.07 -13.26 -21.46
C ARG A 801 0.37 -12.17 -22.47
N THR A 802 1.12 -12.54 -23.52
CA THR A 802 1.46 -11.64 -24.63
C THR A 802 1.16 -12.31 -25.98
N PRO A 803 1.10 -11.55 -27.08
CA PRO A 803 0.96 -12.12 -28.44
C PRO A 803 2.08 -13.10 -28.79
N ALA A 804 3.33 -12.80 -28.40
CA ALA A 804 4.48 -13.65 -28.70
C ALA A 804 4.42 -14.99 -27.93
N LEU A 805 4.11 -14.95 -26.61
CA LEU A 805 3.92 -16.13 -25.77
C LEU A 805 2.78 -17.01 -26.30
N THR A 806 1.65 -16.39 -26.66
CA THR A 806 0.51 -17.10 -27.25
C THR A 806 0.85 -17.76 -28.56
N ALA A 807 1.65 -17.09 -29.42
CA ALA A 807 2.10 -17.65 -30.72
C ALA A 807 3.04 -18.85 -30.53
N ALA A 808 3.91 -18.85 -29.52
CA ALA A 808 4.84 -19.92 -29.19
C ALA A 808 4.18 -21.14 -28.55
N ALA A 809 3.17 -20.93 -27.70
CA ALA A 809 2.46 -22.00 -27.00
C ALA A 809 1.68 -22.92 -27.98
N ARG A 810 1.22 -22.38 -29.09
CA ARG A 810 0.47 -23.12 -30.13
C ARG A 810 0.73 -22.56 -31.52
N PRO A 811 1.64 -23.15 -32.28
CA PRO A 811 1.81 -22.83 -33.69
C PRO A 811 0.63 -23.38 -34.49
N LEU A 812 -0.56 -22.78 -34.34
CA LEU A 812 -1.61 -22.99 -35.34
C LEU A 812 -1.09 -22.46 -36.70
N PRO A 813 -1.31 -23.17 -37.82
CA PRO A 813 -0.78 -22.78 -39.12
C PRO A 813 -1.52 -21.56 -39.73
N LEU A 814 -1.88 -20.61 -38.86
CA LEU A 814 -2.60 -19.39 -39.23
C LEU A 814 -1.63 -18.20 -39.36
N THR A 815 -1.86 -17.37 -40.36
CA THR A 815 -1.21 -16.06 -40.43
C THR A 815 -1.73 -15.15 -39.28
N THR A 816 -1.00 -14.10 -38.93
CA THR A 816 -1.40 -13.12 -37.92
C THR A 816 -2.82 -12.62 -38.17
N ARG A 817 -3.14 -12.26 -39.43
CA ARG A 817 -4.47 -11.78 -39.83
C ARG A 817 -5.58 -12.81 -39.71
N GLU A 818 -5.30 -14.05 -40.10
CA GLU A 818 -6.24 -15.17 -39.93
C GLU A 818 -6.50 -15.43 -38.45
N ARG A 819 -5.46 -15.39 -37.62
CA ARG A 819 -5.57 -15.56 -36.19
C ARG A 819 -6.44 -14.45 -35.55
N GLU A 820 -6.19 -13.18 -35.89
CA GLU A 820 -7.02 -12.05 -35.42
C GLU A 820 -8.50 -12.24 -35.77
N VAL A 821 -8.78 -12.55 -37.03
CA VAL A 821 -10.16 -12.74 -37.48
C VAL A 821 -10.84 -13.89 -36.74
N VAL A 822 -10.14 -15.02 -36.55
CA VAL A 822 -10.69 -16.15 -35.78
C VAL A 822 -10.85 -15.83 -34.31
N THR A 823 -9.92 -15.10 -33.69
CA THR A 823 -10.02 -14.65 -32.28
C THR A 823 -11.24 -13.74 -32.08
N LEU A 824 -11.45 -12.77 -32.97
CA LEU A 824 -12.63 -11.89 -32.91
C LEU A 824 -13.93 -12.66 -33.14
N ALA A 825 -13.90 -13.66 -34.04
CA ALA A 825 -15.02 -14.57 -34.25
C ALA A 825 -15.31 -15.42 -33.00
N ALA A 826 -14.29 -15.83 -32.24
CA ALA A 826 -14.42 -16.53 -30.95
C ALA A 826 -15.04 -15.66 -29.85
N HIS A 827 -14.81 -14.35 -29.89
CA HIS A 827 -15.51 -13.38 -29.04
C HIS A 827 -16.93 -13.03 -29.51
N SER A 828 -17.52 -13.86 -30.39
CA SER A 828 -18.87 -13.73 -30.90
C SER A 828 -19.19 -12.49 -31.76
N LEU A 829 -18.17 -11.80 -32.26
CA LEU A 829 -18.38 -10.67 -33.20
C LEU A 829 -18.86 -11.18 -34.53
N SER A 830 -19.82 -10.52 -35.17
CA SER A 830 -20.26 -10.78 -36.54
C SER A 830 -19.15 -10.42 -37.56
N ASN A 831 -19.25 -10.95 -38.76
CA ASN A 831 -18.29 -10.62 -39.83
C ASN A 831 -18.26 -9.12 -40.16
N ARG A 832 -19.37 -8.41 -39.96
CA ARG A 832 -19.49 -6.96 -40.13
C ARG A 832 -18.72 -6.22 -39.04
N GLU A 833 -18.93 -6.59 -37.78
CA GLU A 833 -18.23 -5.99 -36.62
C GLU A 833 -16.72 -6.25 -36.71
N ILE A 834 -16.31 -7.46 -37.13
CA ILE A 834 -14.91 -7.78 -37.38
C ILE A 834 -14.34 -6.90 -38.52
N ALA A 835 -15.10 -6.74 -39.61
CA ALA A 835 -14.71 -5.92 -40.77
C ALA A 835 -14.53 -4.46 -40.36
N ASP A 836 -15.47 -3.91 -39.60
CA ASP A 836 -15.44 -2.54 -39.09
C ASP A 836 -14.22 -2.35 -38.13
N ARG A 837 -14.02 -3.29 -37.22
CA ARG A 837 -12.91 -3.23 -36.22
C ARG A 837 -11.52 -3.37 -36.85
N LEU A 838 -11.39 -4.19 -37.87
CA LEU A 838 -10.10 -4.42 -38.59
C LEU A 838 -9.91 -3.52 -39.81
N VAL A 839 -10.86 -2.61 -40.06
CA VAL A 839 -10.87 -1.68 -41.24
C VAL A 839 -10.68 -2.41 -42.55
N VAL A 840 -11.46 -3.48 -42.77
CA VAL A 840 -11.43 -4.30 -43.98
C VAL A 840 -12.86 -4.55 -44.50
N SER A 841 -13.00 -5.12 -45.70
CA SER A 841 -14.31 -5.52 -46.24
C SER A 841 -14.82 -6.80 -45.55
N VAL A 842 -16.14 -6.95 -45.44
CA VAL A 842 -16.78 -8.20 -44.94
C VAL A 842 -16.31 -9.41 -45.75
N ARG A 843 -16.15 -9.28 -47.10
CA ARG A 843 -15.64 -10.29 -47.97
C ARG A 843 -14.19 -10.70 -47.64
N THR A 844 -13.38 -9.74 -47.18
CA THR A 844 -12.02 -10.02 -46.71
C THR A 844 -12.04 -10.86 -45.45
N VAL A 845 -12.92 -10.56 -44.47
CA VAL A 845 -13.12 -11.36 -43.26
C VAL A 845 -13.55 -12.78 -43.58
N GLU A 846 -14.52 -12.94 -44.45
CA GLU A 846 -14.99 -14.26 -44.96
C GLU A 846 -13.86 -15.06 -45.59
N GLY A 847 -13.03 -14.39 -46.40
CA GLY A 847 -11.85 -15.00 -47.03
C GLY A 847 -10.81 -15.46 -46.01
N HIS A 848 -10.61 -14.72 -44.93
CA HIS A 848 -9.71 -15.14 -43.86
C HIS A 848 -10.28 -16.29 -43.02
N LEU A 849 -11.56 -16.27 -42.69
CA LEU A 849 -12.24 -17.38 -41.99
C LEU A 849 -12.19 -18.67 -42.82
N TYR A 850 -12.44 -18.57 -44.13
CA TYR A 850 -12.35 -19.71 -45.02
C TYR A 850 -10.94 -20.32 -45.07
N ARG A 851 -9.94 -19.49 -45.27
CA ARG A 851 -8.52 -19.96 -45.26
C ARG A 851 -8.09 -20.54 -43.95
N ALA A 852 -8.49 -19.92 -42.83
CA ALA A 852 -8.25 -20.41 -41.47
C ALA A 852 -8.91 -21.79 -41.28
N GLY A 853 -10.15 -21.93 -41.70
CA GLY A 853 -10.89 -23.18 -41.64
C GLY A 853 -10.23 -24.30 -42.48
N ALA A 854 -9.81 -23.98 -43.67
CA ALA A 854 -9.08 -24.93 -44.53
C ALA A 854 -7.77 -25.41 -43.91
N LYS A 855 -7.03 -24.51 -43.22
CA LYS A 855 -5.77 -24.84 -42.52
C LYS A 855 -5.98 -25.64 -41.23
N LEU A 856 -7.10 -25.45 -40.54
CA LEU A 856 -7.43 -26.11 -39.30
C LEU A 856 -8.35 -27.33 -39.44
N GLY A 857 -8.78 -27.62 -40.70
CA GLY A 857 -9.60 -28.80 -41.02
C GLY A 857 -11.05 -28.66 -40.61
N THR A 858 -11.58 -27.44 -40.42
CA THR A 858 -12.98 -27.21 -40.06
C THR A 858 -13.56 -26.03 -40.86
N SER A 859 -14.85 -26.13 -41.21
CA SER A 859 -15.62 -25.04 -41.80
C SER A 859 -16.61 -24.41 -40.83
N ASN A 860 -16.67 -24.93 -39.63
CA ASN A 860 -17.62 -24.48 -38.62
C ASN A 860 -17.00 -23.34 -37.75
N ARG A 861 -17.66 -22.19 -37.73
CA ARG A 861 -17.23 -21.01 -36.97
C ARG A 861 -17.11 -21.29 -35.45
N ALA A 862 -18.01 -22.09 -34.88
CA ALA A 862 -17.96 -22.44 -33.48
C ALA A 862 -16.78 -23.37 -33.15
N GLU A 863 -16.43 -24.30 -34.05
CA GLU A 863 -15.26 -25.14 -33.91
C GLU A 863 -13.96 -24.35 -34.08
N LEU A 864 -13.90 -23.42 -35.03
CA LEU A 864 -12.79 -22.47 -35.14
C LEU A 864 -12.57 -21.67 -33.84
N ALA A 865 -13.67 -21.18 -33.25
CA ALA A 865 -13.65 -20.48 -31.99
C ALA A 865 -13.15 -21.36 -30.84
N ALA A 866 -13.64 -22.59 -30.74
CA ALA A 866 -13.25 -23.56 -29.72
C ALA A 866 -11.75 -23.93 -29.81
N LEU A 867 -11.19 -24.08 -31.04
CA LEU A 867 -9.77 -24.36 -31.24
C LEU A 867 -8.85 -23.22 -30.74
N ILE A 868 -9.34 -21.99 -30.66
CA ILE A 868 -8.58 -20.86 -30.10
C ILE A 868 -8.79 -20.76 -28.58
N HIS A 869 -9.98 -21.06 -28.05
CA HIS A 869 -10.26 -21.02 -26.62
C HIS A 869 -9.65 -22.18 -25.83
N HIS A 870 -9.49 -23.33 -26.43
CA HIS A 870 -8.89 -24.53 -25.78
C HIS A 870 -7.38 -24.62 -26.07
N GLY A 871 -6.86 -23.68 -26.73
CA GLY A 871 -5.54 -23.36 -27.07
C GLY A 871 -5.00 -22.18 -26.34
#